data_231b7753afa5335e271a26e0b64ecfe1
#
_entry.id   231b7753afa5335e271a26e0b64ecfe1
#
_cell.length_a   1.000
_cell.length_b   1.000
_cell.length_c   1.000
_cell.angle_alpha   90.00
_cell.angle_beta   90.00
_cell.angle_gamma   90.00
#
_symmetry.space_group_name_H-M   'P 1'
#
loop_
_entity.id
_entity.type
_entity.pdbx_description
1 polymer ?
#
loop_
_entity_poly.entity_id
_entity_poly.type
_entity_poly.pdbx_seq_one_letter_code
_entity_poly.pdbx_strand_id
1 'polypeptide(L)'
;MHTAFIPGKLLLACLLVMAVMLSRPCPVPAQVLSVRHEIDVRLDLATKTLRGRDVVTAQIRDAAEIVLHLGSKVSVTKLDLGGRPASYKADDGVLRVPLPANARTGDVRLAVEYVGRFDDPWPENPHVFDNPGYGVGATITSDGAFFLAGSGWYPRLDARERSFLVTVRAPRGIYAVTSGTLIGHGDPDGESVSKWICASTPEELALFAGPFIQGMSRIGQIPVYTYFYPDSVQFSPVYLDAAARHLQFFSRLHGAYAFPKFAVVENFFPTGYGFPSFTLLGSQVLRLPFIPETSLRHEVAHCWWGNGVLVDSTGGNWSEGLTTYVADYLAKEQVSTEESVEYRRQILRDYALLAAGQEDFPLRRFSSRISPASRAVGYGKAMFVFHMARRRVENRAFWQALRDVYAKRLFKPTSWEHFRDAFVAGGWDAAEAQNFFNQWLERTGAPRLRLGKVGLERFGGRWTVRGELLQTEPYYDLHVPVRLQTTTFGENQLVHLSGPRASFSFSSLDQPVGLDVDPEAHVFRQLAPEEIPVTVNSIKSAKALVAVLGGSMDEAYLPVLRLLLESLGQGGAEIIREKEVGAAALARRDVLFLGFPITDKGREAVASVQRNNWQVLEQLSQQETLALARSDAQLLAYADPERPGRVVAFFVPRPSIDMQATEEAARKITHYGKYSYLGFEKGVNTVKGIWEPQDSPLSVDFEEE
;
A
#
# COMPACT_ATOMS: atom_id res chain seq x y z
N MET A 1 11.42 38.87 -62.00
CA MET A 1 11.31 40.30 -61.74
C MET A 1 9.86 40.64 -61.54
N HIS A 2 9.42 40.81 -60.31
CA HIS A 2 8.33 41.69 -59.88
C HIS A 2 8.36 41.70 -58.33
N THR A 3 9.04 42.70 -57.81
CA THR A 3 9.08 43.09 -56.41
C THR A 3 7.80 43.87 -56.10
N ALA A 4 6.99 43.29 -55.18
CA ALA A 4 5.82 43.99 -54.62
C ALA A 4 6.24 44.82 -53.42
N PHE A 5 6.13 46.15 -53.54
CA PHE A 5 6.32 47.12 -52.46
C PHE A 5 5.11 47.08 -51.48
N ILE A 6 5.33 46.82 -50.25
CA ILE A 6 4.32 46.95 -49.18
C ILE A 6 4.47 48.36 -48.57
N PRO A 7 3.43 49.19 -48.52
CA PRO A 7 3.55 50.57 -48.03
C PRO A 7 3.70 50.56 -46.49
N GLY A 8 4.72 51.31 -46.02
CA GLY A 8 5.14 51.39 -44.61
C GLY A 8 4.09 51.88 -43.57
N LYS A 9 2.90 52.25 -44.00
CA LYS A 9 1.78 52.62 -43.08
C LYS A 9 1.06 51.42 -42.50
N LEU A 10 1.10 50.25 -43.11
CA LEU A 10 0.50 49.02 -42.57
C LEU A 10 1.37 48.37 -41.50
N LEU A 11 2.70 48.51 -41.61
CA LEU A 11 3.65 47.96 -40.62
C LEU A 11 3.56 48.74 -39.26
N LEU A 12 3.32 50.06 -39.32
CA LEU A 12 3.19 50.90 -38.10
C LEU A 12 1.88 50.59 -37.34
N ALA A 13 0.79 50.32 -38.08
CA ALA A 13 -0.50 49.94 -37.48
C ALA A 13 -0.46 48.56 -36.81
N CYS A 14 0.23 47.58 -37.40
CA CYS A 14 0.43 46.25 -36.81
C CYS A 14 1.34 46.29 -35.59
N LEU A 15 2.38 47.12 -35.57
CA LEU A 15 3.26 47.28 -34.40
C LEU A 15 2.56 48.04 -33.25
N LEU A 16 1.67 48.95 -33.50
CA LEU A 16 0.89 49.63 -32.48
C LEU A 16 -0.19 48.74 -31.88
N VAL A 17 -0.83 47.83 -32.67
CA VAL A 17 -1.79 46.84 -32.18
C VAL A 17 -1.09 45.76 -31.37
N MET A 18 0.12 45.33 -31.78
CA MET A 18 0.93 44.39 -31.02
C MET A 18 1.46 44.98 -29.71
N ALA A 19 1.84 46.30 -29.68
CA ALA A 19 2.27 46.96 -28.45
C ALA A 19 1.10 47.21 -27.46
N VAL A 20 -0.13 47.37 -27.93
CA VAL A 20 -1.32 47.47 -27.06
C VAL A 20 -1.78 46.12 -26.54
N MET A 21 -1.47 45.01 -27.26
CA MET A 21 -1.73 43.67 -26.72
C MET A 21 -0.66 43.18 -25.71
N LEU A 22 0.57 43.71 -25.77
CA LEU A 22 1.65 43.40 -24.83
C LEU A 22 1.59 44.21 -23.52
N SER A 23 0.72 45.19 -23.42
CA SER A 23 0.56 46.06 -22.21
C SER A 23 -0.67 45.73 -21.35
N ARG A 24 -1.39 44.63 -21.62
CA ARG A 24 -2.35 44.12 -20.65
C ARG A 24 -1.55 43.36 -19.58
N PRO A 25 -1.55 43.81 -18.30
CA PRO A 25 -0.96 43.03 -17.23
C PRO A 25 -1.66 41.70 -17.26
N CYS A 26 -0.86 40.62 -17.35
CA CYS A 26 -1.37 39.25 -17.18
C CYS A 26 -2.15 39.26 -15.87
N PRO A 27 -3.43 38.91 -15.84
CA PRO A 27 -4.19 38.95 -14.60
C PRO A 27 -3.48 38.04 -13.61
N VAL A 28 -2.99 38.59 -12.51
CA VAL A 28 -2.47 37.81 -11.39
C VAL A 28 -3.60 36.89 -10.98
N PRO A 29 -3.42 35.59 -10.97
CA PRO A 29 -4.50 34.66 -10.62
C PRO A 29 -5.02 35.02 -9.24
N ALA A 30 -6.34 35.12 -9.10
CA ALA A 30 -7.03 35.37 -7.85
C ALA A 30 -6.47 34.45 -6.76
N GLN A 31 -6.01 35.00 -5.64
CA GLN A 31 -5.42 34.22 -4.55
C GLN A 31 -6.34 34.25 -3.35
N VAL A 32 -6.75 33.03 -2.93
CA VAL A 32 -7.28 32.79 -1.59
C VAL A 32 -6.10 32.50 -0.68
N LEU A 33 -5.84 33.39 0.27
CA LEU A 33 -4.69 33.32 1.17
C LEU A 33 -4.97 32.35 2.34
N SER A 34 -6.12 32.54 2.98
CA SER A 34 -6.58 31.70 4.07
C SER A 34 -8.10 31.53 4.04
N VAL A 35 -8.57 30.43 4.61
CA VAL A 35 -10.00 30.16 4.77
C VAL A 35 -10.29 29.59 6.16
N ARG A 36 -11.37 30.06 6.76
CA ARG A 36 -11.97 29.52 7.97
C ARG A 36 -13.37 29.03 7.65
N HIS A 37 -13.64 27.78 7.99
CA HIS A 37 -14.96 27.17 7.92
C HIS A 37 -15.59 27.04 9.31
N GLU A 38 -16.85 27.44 9.42
CA GLU A 38 -17.70 27.17 10.58
C GLU A 38 -18.85 26.27 10.12
N ILE A 39 -18.63 24.96 10.21
CA ILE A 39 -19.50 23.93 9.68
C ILE A 39 -20.45 23.44 10.79
N ASP A 40 -21.75 23.52 10.57
CA ASP A 40 -22.79 22.87 11.38
C ASP A 40 -23.56 21.89 10.49
N VAL A 41 -23.44 20.59 10.75
CA VAL A 41 -24.09 19.56 9.95
C VAL A 41 -24.95 18.67 10.81
N ARG A 42 -26.07 18.21 10.22
CA ARG A 42 -26.97 17.23 10.80
C ARG A 42 -27.04 15.98 9.93
N LEU A 43 -26.78 14.84 10.53
CA LEU A 43 -26.88 13.53 9.88
C LEU A 43 -28.26 12.92 10.13
N ASP A 44 -28.89 12.43 9.07
CA ASP A 44 -30.09 11.60 9.09
C ASP A 44 -29.76 10.23 8.50
N LEU A 45 -29.61 9.25 9.37
CA LEU A 45 -29.23 7.88 9.00
C LEU A 45 -30.35 7.16 8.24
N ALA A 46 -31.61 7.44 8.56
CA ALA A 46 -32.74 6.80 7.92
C ALA A 46 -32.93 7.22 6.46
N THR A 47 -32.76 8.49 6.18
CA THR A 47 -32.86 9.04 4.81
C THR A 47 -31.54 9.08 4.07
N LYS A 48 -30.44 8.69 4.72
CA LYS A 48 -29.06 8.76 4.21
C LYS A 48 -28.66 10.17 3.76
N THR A 49 -29.09 11.20 4.52
CA THR A 49 -28.89 12.58 4.15
C THR A 49 -28.03 13.32 5.18
N LEU A 50 -27.26 14.28 4.68
CA LEU A 50 -26.58 15.31 5.45
C LEU A 50 -27.17 16.66 5.10
N ARG A 51 -27.61 17.43 6.09
CA ARG A 51 -27.98 18.83 5.96
C ARG A 51 -26.90 19.67 6.62
N GLY A 52 -26.37 20.66 5.93
CA GLY A 52 -25.28 21.45 6.42
C GLY A 52 -25.48 22.95 6.24
N ARG A 53 -24.85 23.70 7.12
CA ARG A 53 -24.60 25.14 6.96
C ARG A 53 -23.13 25.38 7.24
N ASP A 54 -22.45 26.00 6.28
CA ASP A 54 -21.05 26.39 6.43
C ASP A 54 -20.92 27.90 6.29
N VAL A 55 -20.29 28.53 7.26
CA VAL A 55 -19.92 29.97 7.17
C VAL A 55 -18.43 30.02 6.83
N VAL A 56 -18.16 30.27 5.57
CA VAL A 56 -16.82 30.40 5.01
C VAL A 56 -16.34 31.86 5.11
N THR A 57 -15.27 32.09 5.85
CA THR A 57 -14.57 33.38 5.86
C THR A 57 -13.24 33.20 5.14
N ALA A 58 -13.09 33.88 4.01
CA ALA A 58 -11.91 33.77 3.15
C ALA A 58 -11.17 35.10 3.07
N GLN A 59 -9.85 35.09 3.25
CA GLN A 59 -8.99 36.24 2.95
C GLN A 59 -8.51 36.08 1.50
N ILE A 60 -8.92 37.04 0.67
CA ILE A 60 -8.68 37.03 -0.77
C ILE A 60 -7.90 38.24 -1.25
N ARG A 61 -7.24 38.07 -2.40
CA ARG A 61 -6.54 39.14 -3.11
C ARG A 61 -6.90 39.09 -4.59
N ASP A 62 -7.46 40.19 -5.07
CA ASP A 62 -7.81 40.45 -6.48
C ASP A 62 -8.67 39.34 -7.11
N ALA A 63 -9.70 38.88 -6.40
CA ALA A 63 -10.62 37.84 -6.84
C ALA A 63 -11.89 38.44 -7.47
N ALA A 64 -12.21 38.09 -8.71
CA ALA A 64 -13.46 38.47 -9.34
C ALA A 64 -14.64 37.57 -8.92
N GLU A 65 -14.35 36.36 -8.51
CA GLU A 65 -15.31 35.36 -8.03
C GLU A 65 -14.67 34.50 -6.97
N ILE A 66 -15.49 33.82 -6.14
CA ILE A 66 -15.09 32.71 -5.30
C ILE A 66 -15.60 31.41 -5.93
N VAL A 67 -14.73 30.40 -6.00
CA VAL A 67 -15.07 29.07 -6.52
C VAL A 67 -15.08 28.07 -5.36
N LEU A 68 -16.27 27.54 -5.07
CA LEU A 68 -16.48 26.51 -4.07
C LEU A 68 -16.71 25.15 -4.76
N HIS A 69 -16.20 24.09 -4.18
CA HIS A 69 -16.40 22.72 -4.66
C HIS A 69 -17.25 21.92 -3.67
N LEU A 70 -18.28 21.26 -4.16
CA LEU A 70 -19.17 20.36 -3.43
C LEU A 70 -19.25 19.02 -4.17
N GLY A 71 -19.70 17.99 -3.49
CA GLY A 71 -20.01 16.73 -4.15
C GLY A 71 -21.18 16.88 -5.16
N SER A 72 -21.15 16.14 -6.26
CA SER A 72 -22.21 16.17 -7.29
C SER A 72 -23.61 15.79 -6.74
N LYS A 73 -23.67 15.05 -5.63
CA LYS A 73 -24.90 14.68 -4.92
C LYS A 73 -25.38 15.75 -3.92
N VAL A 74 -24.70 16.90 -3.83
CA VAL A 74 -25.01 17.99 -2.89
C VAL A 74 -25.71 19.13 -3.62
N SER A 75 -26.85 19.58 -3.09
CA SER A 75 -27.60 20.72 -3.59
C SER A 75 -27.51 21.89 -2.60
N VAL A 76 -27.20 23.08 -3.11
CA VAL A 76 -27.23 24.30 -2.33
C VAL A 76 -28.65 24.81 -2.24
N THR A 77 -29.14 25.01 -1.02
CA THR A 77 -30.51 25.47 -0.75
C THR A 77 -30.54 26.99 -0.51
N LYS A 78 -29.44 27.57 0.00
CA LYS A 78 -29.29 29.01 0.22
C LYS A 78 -27.82 29.43 0.17
N LEU A 79 -27.54 30.58 -0.40
CA LEU A 79 -26.22 31.21 -0.40
C LEU A 79 -26.32 32.67 -0.11
N ASP A 80 -25.61 33.12 0.92
CA ASP A 80 -25.52 34.53 1.32
C ASP A 80 -24.05 35.01 1.21
N LEU A 81 -23.85 36.21 0.66
CA LEU A 81 -22.57 36.92 0.63
C LEU A 81 -22.66 38.18 1.51
N GLY A 82 -21.86 38.24 2.58
CA GLY A 82 -21.88 39.36 3.52
C GLY A 82 -23.25 39.55 4.22
N GLY A 83 -24.02 38.49 4.38
CA GLY A 83 -25.35 38.51 5.02
C GLY A 83 -26.50 38.89 4.05
N ARG A 84 -26.25 38.95 2.76
CA ARG A 84 -27.26 39.22 1.71
C ARG A 84 -27.33 38.04 0.74
N PRO A 85 -28.53 37.65 0.27
CA PRO A 85 -28.66 36.63 -0.76
C PRO A 85 -27.78 36.93 -1.97
N ALA A 86 -27.05 35.95 -2.46
CA ALA A 86 -26.15 36.10 -3.59
C ALA A 86 -26.51 35.14 -4.72
N SER A 87 -26.34 35.60 -5.94
CA SER A 87 -26.43 34.75 -7.12
C SER A 87 -25.15 33.95 -7.30
N TYR A 88 -25.28 32.73 -7.81
CA TYR A 88 -24.15 31.85 -8.13
C TYR A 88 -24.48 31.07 -9.40
N LYS A 89 -23.44 30.58 -10.06
CA LYS A 89 -23.55 29.56 -11.12
C LYS A 89 -23.09 28.23 -10.54
N ALA A 90 -23.86 27.18 -10.74
CA ALA A 90 -23.51 25.81 -10.33
C ALA A 90 -23.37 24.93 -11.56
N ASP A 91 -22.28 24.19 -11.66
CA ASP A 91 -22.00 23.22 -12.71
C ASP A 91 -21.17 22.07 -12.11
N ASP A 92 -21.71 20.87 -12.16
CA ASP A 92 -21.11 19.61 -11.67
C ASP A 92 -20.33 19.75 -10.34
N GLY A 93 -21.01 20.27 -9.31
CA GLY A 93 -20.43 20.46 -7.98
C GLY A 93 -19.52 21.68 -7.83
N VAL A 94 -19.29 22.46 -8.88
CA VAL A 94 -18.52 23.70 -8.83
C VAL A 94 -19.47 24.89 -8.72
N LEU A 95 -19.38 25.65 -7.64
CA LEU A 95 -20.14 26.91 -7.46
C LEU A 95 -19.25 28.11 -7.68
N ARG A 96 -19.65 28.98 -8.60
CA ARG A 96 -18.98 30.25 -8.88
C ARG A 96 -19.83 31.38 -8.35
N VAL A 97 -19.29 32.13 -7.39
CA VAL A 97 -19.96 33.24 -6.72
C VAL A 97 -19.27 34.55 -7.14
N PRO A 98 -19.87 35.37 -8.02
CA PRO A 98 -19.30 36.62 -8.45
C PRO A 98 -19.14 37.59 -7.27
N LEU A 99 -18.02 38.31 -7.22
CA LEU A 99 -17.75 39.30 -6.19
C LEU A 99 -17.94 40.73 -6.73
N PRO A 100 -18.66 41.57 -6.01
CA PRO A 100 -18.74 43.02 -6.36
C PRO A 100 -17.36 43.64 -6.22
N ALA A 101 -17.11 44.73 -6.93
CA ALA A 101 -15.79 45.37 -7.04
C ALA A 101 -15.16 45.73 -5.68
N ASN A 102 -15.98 46.12 -4.71
CA ASN A 102 -15.53 46.43 -3.33
C ASN A 102 -15.25 45.23 -2.43
N ALA A 103 -15.49 44.00 -2.89
CA ALA A 103 -15.25 42.77 -2.13
C ALA A 103 -14.20 41.86 -2.78
N ARG A 104 -13.43 42.35 -3.74
CA ARG A 104 -12.42 41.58 -4.48
C ARG A 104 -11.10 41.38 -3.73
N THR A 105 -10.88 42.15 -2.67
CA THR A 105 -9.69 42.05 -1.82
C THR A 105 -10.08 42.29 -0.38
N GLY A 106 -9.51 41.49 0.55
CA GLY A 106 -9.79 41.49 1.98
C GLY A 106 -10.61 40.29 2.42
N ASP A 107 -11.31 40.44 3.53
CA ASP A 107 -12.11 39.34 4.09
C ASP A 107 -13.49 39.26 3.43
N VAL A 108 -13.83 38.09 2.92
CA VAL A 108 -15.14 37.78 2.35
C VAL A 108 -15.81 36.68 3.19
N ARG A 109 -17.08 36.93 3.52
CA ARG A 109 -17.88 35.98 4.29
C ARG A 109 -19.04 35.44 3.46
N LEU A 110 -19.07 34.13 3.28
CA LEU A 110 -20.12 33.36 2.61
C LEU A 110 -20.85 32.49 3.63
N ALA A 111 -22.17 32.40 3.53
CA ALA A 111 -22.93 31.38 4.27
C ALA A 111 -23.64 30.50 3.24
N VAL A 112 -23.34 29.18 3.26
CA VAL A 112 -23.90 28.23 2.32
C VAL A 112 -24.72 27.20 3.11
N GLU A 113 -26.02 27.10 2.81
CA GLU A 113 -26.88 26.02 3.30
C GLU A 113 -27.06 24.98 2.20
N TYR A 114 -26.92 23.72 2.56
CA TYR A 114 -26.89 22.63 1.58
C TYR A 114 -27.48 21.34 2.13
N VAL A 115 -27.83 20.45 1.22
CA VAL A 115 -28.29 19.10 1.53
C VAL A 115 -27.72 18.13 0.50
N GLY A 116 -27.27 16.98 0.96
CA GLY A 116 -26.79 15.91 0.11
C GLY A 116 -27.27 14.55 0.59
N ARG A 117 -27.49 13.63 -0.36
CA ARG A 117 -27.71 12.22 -0.08
C ARG A 117 -26.44 11.44 -0.39
N PHE A 118 -26.01 10.61 0.58
CA PHE A 118 -24.76 9.87 0.50
C PHE A 118 -25.02 8.38 0.70
N ASP A 119 -24.94 7.64 -0.38
CA ASP A 119 -25.30 6.24 -0.46
C ASP A 119 -24.40 5.45 -1.42
N ASP A 120 -23.08 5.81 -1.45
CA ASP A 120 -22.11 5.07 -2.24
C ASP A 120 -22.13 3.59 -1.82
N PRO A 121 -22.29 2.64 -2.75
CA PRO A 121 -22.25 1.23 -2.43
C PRO A 121 -20.83 0.79 -2.13
N TRP A 122 -20.67 -0.14 -1.18
CA TRP A 122 -19.43 -0.88 -1.00
C TRP A 122 -19.59 -2.33 -1.45
N PRO A 123 -18.50 -3.04 -1.80
CA PRO A 123 -18.59 -4.42 -2.25
C PRO A 123 -19.25 -5.35 -1.21
N GLU A 124 -20.21 -6.16 -1.64
CA GLU A 124 -20.88 -7.15 -0.78
C GLU A 124 -19.89 -8.22 -0.27
N ASN A 125 -18.89 -8.57 -1.09
CA ASN A 125 -17.81 -9.50 -0.75
C ASN A 125 -16.45 -8.78 -0.71
N PRO A 126 -16.16 -8.02 0.35
CA PRO A 126 -14.94 -7.21 0.43
C PRO A 126 -13.65 -8.03 0.44
N HIS A 127 -13.72 -9.33 0.75
CA HIS A 127 -12.55 -10.22 0.78
C HIS A 127 -11.97 -10.54 -0.61
N VAL A 128 -12.71 -10.29 -1.67
CA VAL A 128 -12.28 -10.50 -3.07
C VAL A 128 -11.46 -9.30 -3.58
N PHE A 129 -11.58 -8.14 -2.95
CA PHE A 129 -10.92 -6.91 -3.36
C PHE A 129 -9.65 -6.64 -2.57
N ASP A 130 -8.61 -6.19 -3.27
CA ASP A 130 -7.34 -5.80 -2.65
C ASP A 130 -7.50 -4.55 -1.77
N ASN A 131 -8.40 -3.65 -2.12
CA ASN A 131 -8.84 -2.50 -1.31
C ASN A 131 -10.37 -2.43 -1.26
N PRO A 132 -11.03 -2.98 -0.23
CA PRO A 132 -12.50 -3.02 -0.13
C PRO A 132 -13.16 -1.63 -0.08
N GLY A 133 -12.44 -0.60 0.35
CA GLY A 133 -12.93 0.77 0.38
C GLY A 133 -12.76 1.55 -0.92
N TYR A 134 -12.13 0.98 -1.94
CA TYR A 134 -11.89 1.67 -3.20
C TYR A 134 -13.21 2.02 -3.91
N GLY A 135 -13.35 3.30 -4.29
CA GLY A 135 -14.57 3.81 -4.95
C GLY A 135 -15.67 4.27 -4.00
N VAL A 136 -15.54 4.05 -2.67
CA VAL A 136 -16.49 4.58 -1.68
C VAL A 136 -15.97 5.95 -1.22
N GLY A 137 -16.58 7.03 -1.66
CA GLY A 137 -16.26 8.40 -1.26
C GLY A 137 -17.03 8.87 -0.04
N ALA A 138 -18.36 8.61 -0.04
CA ALA A 138 -19.24 9.01 1.04
C ALA A 138 -20.49 8.13 1.13
N THR A 139 -20.77 7.61 2.31
CA THR A 139 -21.98 6.79 2.53
C THR A 139 -22.53 6.97 3.95
N ILE A 140 -23.84 6.92 4.07
CA ILE A 140 -24.58 6.90 5.34
C ILE A 140 -25.40 5.62 5.39
N THR A 141 -25.36 4.94 6.52
CA THR A 141 -26.11 3.71 6.80
C THR A 141 -26.77 3.78 8.16
N SER A 142 -27.51 2.72 8.53
CA SER A 142 -28.00 2.55 9.91
C SER A 142 -26.88 2.49 10.95
N ASP A 143 -25.69 2.02 10.55
CA ASP A 143 -24.54 1.78 11.44
C ASP A 143 -23.67 3.03 11.63
N GLY A 144 -23.85 4.06 10.77
CA GLY A 144 -23.09 5.29 10.88
C GLY A 144 -22.91 6.02 9.56
N ALA A 145 -21.90 6.90 9.52
CA ALA A 145 -21.55 7.68 8.36
C ALA A 145 -20.04 7.65 8.08
N PHE A 146 -19.71 7.63 6.80
CA PHE A 146 -18.35 7.60 6.27
C PHE A 146 -18.22 8.66 5.19
N PHE A 147 -17.33 9.63 5.37
CA PHE A 147 -17.03 10.69 4.42
C PHE A 147 -15.53 10.86 4.31
N LEU A 148 -14.96 10.54 3.17
CA LEU A 148 -13.56 10.81 2.88
C LEU A 148 -13.35 12.31 2.61
N ALA A 149 -12.14 12.78 2.85
CA ALA A 149 -11.67 14.04 2.31
C ALA A 149 -11.86 14.06 0.78
N GLY A 150 -12.30 15.17 0.22
CA GLY A 150 -12.58 15.27 -1.22
C GLY A 150 -13.96 14.75 -1.67
N SER A 151 -14.75 14.09 -0.79
CA SER A 151 -16.10 13.64 -1.13
C SER A 151 -17.11 14.79 -1.32
N GLY A 152 -16.71 16.02 -0.98
CA GLY A 152 -17.54 17.20 -1.15
C GLY A 152 -18.72 17.31 -0.19
N TRP A 153 -18.62 16.72 1.00
CA TRP A 153 -19.67 16.77 2.03
C TRP A 153 -19.84 18.16 2.68
N TYR A 154 -18.93 19.09 2.40
CA TYR A 154 -19.01 20.51 2.73
C TYR A 154 -18.43 21.37 1.60
N PRO A 155 -18.76 22.69 1.50
CA PRO A 155 -18.23 23.59 0.49
C PRO A 155 -16.72 23.80 0.65
N ARG A 156 -15.92 23.19 -0.22
CA ARG A 156 -14.47 23.34 -0.21
C ARG A 156 -14.05 24.61 -0.94
N LEU A 157 -13.13 25.34 -0.36
CA LEU A 157 -12.43 26.45 -1.00
C LEU A 157 -10.92 26.20 -0.96
N ASP A 158 -10.27 26.26 -2.12
CA ASP A 158 -8.83 26.07 -2.20
C ASP A 158 -8.10 27.28 -1.61
N ALA A 159 -7.31 27.04 -0.57
CA ALA A 159 -6.52 28.05 0.15
C ALA A 159 -5.21 27.47 0.65
N ARG A 160 -4.23 28.34 0.92
CA ARG A 160 -2.94 27.94 1.50
C ARG A 160 -3.09 27.50 2.96
N GLU A 161 -3.91 28.21 3.71
CA GLU A 161 -4.16 27.95 5.13
C GLU A 161 -5.64 27.70 5.34
N ARG A 162 -5.96 26.62 6.04
CA ARG A 162 -7.34 26.21 6.35
C ARG A 162 -7.51 26.01 7.84
N SER A 163 -8.62 26.48 8.37
CA SER A 163 -9.04 26.18 9.74
C SER A 163 -10.52 25.85 9.78
N PHE A 164 -10.92 25.03 10.75
CA PHE A 164 -12.28 24.50 10.83
C PHE A 164 -12.79 24.51 12.26
N LEU A 165 -14.04 24.93 12.42
CA LEU A 165 -14.88 24.67 13.57
C LEU A 165 -16.04 23.81 13.07
N VAL A 166 -16.12 22.56 13.52
CA VAL A 166 -17.11 21.59 13.04
C VAL A 166 -18.04 21.19 14.16
N THR A 167 -19.34 21.37 13.96
CA THR A 167 -20.39 20.85 14.82
C THR A 167 -21.17 19.80 14.05
N VAL A 168 -21.20 18.57 14.55
CA VAL A 168 -21.96 17.47 13.97
C VAL A 168 -23.08 17.08 14.91
N ARG A 169 -24.32 17.11 14.42
CA ARG A 169 -25.53 16.65 15.08
C ARG A 169 -25.99 15.36 14.44
N ALA A 170 -26.30 14.37 15.25
CA ALA A 170 -26.72 13.05 14.79
C ALA A 170 -27.81 12.47 15.71
N PRO A 171 -28.50 11.40 15.33
CA PRO A 171 -29.38 10.68 16.23
C PRO A 171 -28.68 10.30 17.53
N ARG A 172 -29.41 10.25 18.62
CA ARG A 172 -28.88 9.96 19.96
C ARG A 172 -28.04 8.67 19.95
N GLY A 173 -26.85 8.75 20.55
CA GLY A 173 -25.88 7.64 20.61
C GLY A 173 -24.94 7.56 19.40
N ILE A 174 -25.13 8.40 18.39
CA ILE A 174 -24.24 8.46 17.22
C ILE A 174 -23.30 9.64 17.35
N TYR A 175 -22.01 9.39 17.49
CA TYR A 175 -20.98 10.41 17.67
C TYR A 175 -20.05 10.49 16.46
N ALA A 176 -19.55 11.69 16.21
CA ALA A 176 -18.72 11.95 15.03
C ALA A 176 -17.27 12.23 15.41
N VAL A 177 -16.35 11.76 14.55
CA VAL A 177 -14.90 11.93 14.67
C VAL A 177 -14.35 12.55 13.40
N THR A 178 -13.49 13.56 13.55
CA THR A 178 -12.72 14.19 12.47
C THR A 178 -11.33 14.61 12.96
N SER A 179 -10.54 15.25 12.12
CA SER A 179 -9.23 15.82 12.48
C SER A 179 -9.37 16.95 13.50
N GLY A 180 -8.29 17.23 14.23
CA GLY A 180 -8.22 18.31 15.23
C GLY A 180 -8.56 17.87 16.65
N THR A 181 -8.97 18.83 17.50
CA THR A 181 -9.25 18.66 18.92
C THR A 181 -10.76 18.60 19.18
N LEU A 182 -11.20 17.60 19.94
CA LEU A 182 -12.58 17.54 20.46
C LEU A 182 -12.79 18.61 21.53
N ILE A 183 -13.71 19.54 21.31
CA ILE A 183 -14.01 20.65 22.24
C ILE A 183 -15.41 20.57 22.87
N GLY A 184 -16.22 19.63 22.40
CA GLY A 184 -17.56 19.40 22.96
C GLY A 184 -18.12 18.05 22.50
N HIS A 185 -18.75 17.34 23.44
CA HIS A 185 -19.35 16.02 23.22
C HIS A 185 -20.49 15.81 24.22
N GLY A 186 -21.65 15.39 23.75
CA GLY A 186 -22.81 15.16 24.63
C GLY A 186 -24.11 15.01 23.84
N ASP A 187 -25.20 14.83 24.59
CA ASP A 187 -26.54 14.59 24.05
C ASP A 187 -27.55 15.68 24.45
N PRO A 188 -27.32 16.95 24.11
CA PRO A 188 -28.29 18.00 24.38
C PRO A 188 -29.57 17.76 23.57
N ASP A 189 -30.73 17.97 24.20
CA ASP A 189 -32.05 17.94 23.57
C ASP A 189 -32.38 16.62 22.82
N GLY A 190 -31.75 15.50 23.21
CA GLY A 190 -32.01 14.18 22.64
C GLY A 190 -31.27 13.89 21.33
N GLU A 191 -30.38 14.76 20.90
CA GLU A 191 -29.46 14.53 19.77
C GLU A 191 -28.02 14.42 20.29
N SER A 192 -27.22 13.58 19.66
CA SER A 192 -25.77 13.56 19.93
C SER A 192 -25.07 14.68 19.19
N VAL A 193 -24.25 15.45 19.89
CA VAL A 193 -23.46 16.55 19.34
C VAL A 193 -21.99 16.32 19.56
N SER A 194 -21.19 16.42 18.48
CA SER A 194 -19.73 16.38 18.53
C SER A 194 -19.17 17.69 17.96
N LYS A 195 -18.32 18.39 18.72
CA LYS A 195 -17.71 19.66 18.31
C LYS A 195 -16.19 19.53 18.23
N TRP A 196 -15.65 19.92 17.09
CA TRP A 196 -14.23 19.82 16.77
C TRP A 196 -13.65 21.16 16.33
N ILE A 197 -12.40 21.43 16.72
CA ILE A 197 -11.63 22.56 16.21
C ILE A 197 -10.34 22.03 15.58
N CYS A 198 -10.07 22.45 14.34
CA CYS A 198 -8.83 22.24 13.64
C CYS A 198 -8.23 23.61 13.28
N ALA A 199 -7.24 24.05 14.05
CA ALA A 199 -6.69 25.40 13.96
C ALA A 199 -5.89 25.61 12.67
N SER A 200 -5.28 24.56 12.15
CA SER A 200 -4.58 24.57 10.86
C SER A 200 -4.50 23.15 10.34
N THR A 201 -4.87 22.95 9.08
CA THR A 201 -4.64 21.70 8.36
C THR A 201 -4.39 22.01 6.88
N PRO A 202 -3.40 21.37 6.27
CA PRO A 202 -3.20 21.49 4.81
C PRO A 202 -4.19 20.63 4.03
N GLU A 203 -4.89 19.71 4.69
CA GLU A 203 -5.80 18.75 4.06
C GLU A 203 -7.26 19.08 4.30
N GLU A 204 -8.11 18.52 3.47
CA GLU A 204 -9.56 18.52 3.63
C GLU A 204 -9.98 17.58 4.78
N LEU A 205 -11.16 17.84 5.34
CA LEU A 205 -11.67 17.04 6.43
C LEU A 205 -12.36 15.77 5.95
N ALA A 206 -11.95 14.63 6.50
CA ALA A 206 -12.75 13.41 6.55
C ALA A 206 -13.63 13.43 7.82
N LEU A 207 -14.81 12.81 7.75
CA LEU A 207 -15.77 12.74 8.86
C LEU A 207 -16.35 11.33 8.97
N PHE A 208 -16.29 10.76 10.16
CA PHE A 208 -16.86 9.43 10.46
C PHE A 208 -17.80 9.54 11.63
N ALA A 209 -18.92 8.82 11.61
CA ALA A 209 -19.85 8.79 12.72
C ALA A 209 -20.37 7.39 12.94
N GLY A 210 -20.63 7.04 14.21
CA GLY A 210 -21.13 5.73 14.59
C GLY A 210 -21.57 5.69 16.06
N PRO A 211 -22.12 4.55 16.52
CA PRO A 211 -22.51 4.31 17.92
C PRO A 211 -21.27 4.04 18.78
N PHE A 212 -20.33 4.99 18.77
CA PHE A 212 -19.03 4.84 19.39
C PHE A 212 -19.07 4.90 20.92
N ILE A 213 -18.36 3.97 21.55
CA ILE A 213 -17.91 4.08 22.93
C ILE A 213 -16.47 4.59 22.90
N GLN A 214 -16.23 5.72 23.57
CA GLN A 214 -14.92 6.36 23.60
C GLN A 214 -14.06 5.78 24.71
N GLY A 215 -12.88 5.24 24.37
CA GLY A 215 -11.78 4.99 25.27
C GLY A 215 -10.76 6.12 25.21
N MET A 216 -10.00 6.35 26.29
CA MET A 216 -9.00 7.41 26.35
C MET A 216 -7.77 7.02 27.17
N SER A 217 -6.58 7.36 26.67
CA SER A 217 -5.32 7.40 27.40
C SER A 217 -4.53 8.66 27.05
N ARG A 218 -3.32 8.85 27.60
CA ARG A 218 -2.46 10.01 27.31
C ARG A 218 -0.99 9.61 27.19
N ILE A 219 -0.28 10.29 26.27
CA ILE A 219 1.17 10.26 26.19
C ILE A 219 1.69 11.68 26.34
N GLY A 220 2.22 12.00 27.52
CA GLY A 220 2.54 13.40 27.83
C GLY A 220 1.31 14.28 27.66
N GLN A 221 1.37 15.24 26.75
CA GLN A 221 0.25 16.14 26.48
C GLN A 221 -0.70 15.64 25.37
N ILE A 222 -0.35 14.56 24.67
CA ILE A 222 -1.11 14.03 23.53
C ILE A 222 -2.19 13.08 24.05
N PRO A 223 -3.49 13.40 23.93
CA PRO A 223 -4.56 12.46 24.17
C PRO A 223 -4.62 11.41 23.07
N VAL A 224 -4.82 10.16 23.46
CA VAL A 224 -5.02 9.00 22.56
C VAL A 224 -6.40 8.45 22.81
N TYR A 225 -7.19 8.29 21.76
CA TYR A 225 -8.57 7.83 21.83
C TYR A 225 -8.78 6.54 21.07
N THR A 226 -9.77 5.77 21.48
CA THR A 226 -10.46 4.78 20.66
C THR A 226 -11.93 5.18 20.54
N TYR A 227 -12.51 5.02 19.35
CA TYR A 227 -13.92 5.18 19.06
C TYR A 227 -14.40 3.85 18.48
N PHE A 228 -14.86 2.97 19.37
CA PHE A 228 -15.22 1.60 19.01
C PHE A 228 -16.72 1.36 19.21
N TYR A 229 -17.27 0.46 18.40
CA TYR A 229 -18.64 0.00 18.59
C TYR A 229 -18.78 -0.80 19.89
N PRO A 230 -20.01 -0.90 20.45
CA PRO A 230 -20.24 -1.62 21.72
C PRO A 230 -19.64 -3.04 21.73
N ASP A 231 -19.75 -3.77 20.61
CA ASP A 231 -19.24 -5.15 20.46
C ASP A 231 -17.71 -5.24 20.33
N SER A 232 -17.02 -4.13 20.27
CA SER A 232 -15.56 -4.07 20.10
C SER A 232 -14.85 -3.33 21.22
N VAL A 233 -15.57 -2.79 22.20
CA VAL A 233 -15.00 -1.96 23.28
C VAL A 233 -13.94 -2.69 24.11
N GLN A 234 -14.03 -4.03 24.23
CA GLN A 234 -13.05 -4.85 24.94
C GLN A 234 -11.64 -4.80 24.34
N PHE A 235 -11.50 -4.42 23.06
CA PHE A 235 -10.21 -4.24 22.40
C PHE A 235 -9.57 -2.87 22.68
N SER A 236 -10.34 -1.90 23.20
CA SER A 236 -9.85 -0.52 23.41
C SER A 236 -8.55 -0.44 24.21
N PRO A 237 -8.36 -1.15 25.33
CA PRO A 237 -7.12 -1.06 26.11
C PRO A 237 -5.87 -1.46 25.31
N VAL A 238 -5.96 -2.53 24.51
CA VAL A 238 -4.84 -3.02 23.67
C VAL A 238 -4.48 -2.00 22.61
N TYR A 239 -5.47 -1.40 21.95
CA TYR A 239 -5.26 -0.37 20.94
C TYR A 239 -4.71 0.95 21.50
N LEU A 240 -5.19 1.37 22.67
CA LEU A 240 -4.66 2.55 23.35
C LEU A 240 -3.19 2.38 23.72
N ASP A 241 -2.82 1.22 24.27
CA ASP A 241 -1.44 0.91 24.64
C ASP A 241 -0.53 0.82 23.41
N ALA A 242 -0.95 0.10 22.37
CA ALA A 242 -0.18 -0.03 21.13
C ALA A 242 0.01 1.32 20.44
N ALA A 243 -1.05 2.13 20.28
CA ALA A 243 -0.95 3.47 19.73
C ALA A 243 0.03 4.35 20.52
N ALA A 244 -0.01 4.26 21.85
CA ALA A 244 0.89 4.95 22.74
C ALA A 244 2.36 4.59 22.45
N ARG A 245 2.67 3.29 22.40
CA ARG A 245 4.03 2.81 22.09
C ARG A 245 4.51 3.25 20.71
N HIS A 246 3.66 3.16 19.70
CA HIS A 246 4.01 3.54 18.33
C HIS A 246 4.25 5.05 18.20
N LEU A 247 3.41 5.90 18.80
CA LEU A 247 3.62 7.33 18.83
C LEU A 247 4.93 7.72 19.52
N GLN A 248 5.28 7.08 20.63
CA GLN A 248 6.56 7.29 21.30
C GLN A 248 7.74 6.85 20.44
N PHE A 249 7.61 5.69 19.79
CA PHE A 249 8.64 5.15 18.92
C PHE A 249 8.95 6.11 17.76
N PHE A 250 7.95 6.52 16.99
CA PHE A 250 8.14 7.40 15.84
C PHE A 250 8.53 8.82 16.26
N SER A 251 8.05 9.31 17.40
CA SER A 251 8.50 10.60 17.93
C SER A 251 10.01 10.62 18.23
N ARG A 252 10.56 9.52 18.76
CA ARG A 252 12.01 9.38 18.96
C ARG A 252 12.78 9.21 17.65
N LEU A 253 12.19 8.52 16.69
CA LEU A 253 12.84 8.18 15.41
C LEU A 253 12.90 9.38 14.47
N HIS A 254 11.80 10.12 14.32
CA HIS A 254 11.62 11.14 13.29
C HIS A 254 11.49 12.58 13.82
N GLY A 255 11.09 12.76 15.08
CA GLY A 255 10.79 14.06 15.69
C GLY A 255 9.39 14.12 16.28
N ALA A 256 9.07 15.21 16.97
CA ALA A 256 7.86 15.36 17.72
C ALA A 256 6.59 15.13 16.88
N TYR A 257 5.60 14.46 17.47
CA TYR A 257 4.27 14.30 16.87
C TYR A 257 3.60 15.66 16.69
N ALA A 258 3.11 15.95 15.49
CA ALA A 258 2.68 17.29 15.11
C ALA A 258 1.18 17.57 15.33
N PHE A 259 0.38 16.56 15.69
CA PHE A 259 -1.07 16.71 15.80
C PHE A 259 -1.55 16.79 17.25
N PRO A 260 -2.74 17.38 17.51
CA PRO A 260 -3.21 17.63 18.87
C PRO A 260 -3.73 16.36 19.57
N LYS A 261 -4.00 15.29 18.85
CA LYS A 261 -4.47 14.00 19.36
C LYS A 261 -4.05 12.87 18.45
N PHE A 262 -4.23 11.62 18.90
CA PHE A 262 -4.35 10.46 18.00
C PHE A 262 -5.61 9.68 18.33
N ALA A 263 -6.27 9.09 17.34
CA ALA A 263 -7.42 8.23 17.57
C ALA A 263 -7.42 6.99 16.67
N VAL A 264 -7.92 5.88 17.20
CA VAL A 264 -8.28 4.70 16.40
C VAL A 264 -9.80 4.66 16.32
N VAL A 265 -10.33 4.66 15.11
CA VAL A 265 -11.77 4.74 14.84
C VAL A 265 -12.21 3.46 14.14
N GLU A 266 -13.25 2.82 14.63
CA GLU A 266 -13.85 1.64 14.02
C GLU A 266 -14.79 2.03 12.88
N ASN A 267 -14.76 1.28 11.77
CA ASN A 267 -15.63 1.45 10.62
C ASN A 267 -16.48 0.21 10.37
N PHE A 268 -17.70 0.40 9.89
CA PHE A 268 -18.70 -0.66 9.67
C PHE A 268 -18.40 -1.56 8.46
N PHE A 269 -17.47 -1.21 7.60
CA PHE A 269 -17.00 -2.08 6.52
C PHE A 269 -15.45 -2.22 6.56
N PRO A 270 -14.89 -3.30 5.95
CA PRO A 270 -13.45 -3.53 5.97
C PRO A 270 -12.69 -2.38 5.30
N THR A 271 -11.74 -1.81 6.03
CA THR A 271 -10.90 -0.72 5.54
C THR A 271 -9.70 -0.52 6.47
N GLY A 272 -8.65 0.19 5.97
CA GLY A 272 -7.53 0.73 6.72
C GLY A 272 -7.12 2.06 6.08
N TYR A 273 -7.26 3.18 6.78
CA TYR A 273 -6.86 4.50 6.31
C TYR A 273 -6.20 5.31 7.42
N GLY A 274 -5.08 5.96 7.12
CA GLY A 274 -4.44 6.96 7.97
C GLY A 274 -4.88 8.37 7.59
N PHE A 275 -5.37 9.13 8.57
CA PHE A 275 -5.74 10.53 8.44
C PHE A 275 -4.92 11.42 9.38
N PRO A 276 -4.86 12.75 9.15
CA PRO A 276 -4.27 13.66 10.10
C PRO A 276 -4.87 13.47 11.49
N SER A 277 -4.08 12.95 12.44
CA SER A 277 -4.45 12.72 13.83
C SER A 277 -5.35 11.52 14.16
N PHE A 278 -5.67 10.64 13.21
CA PHE A 278 -6.40 9.39 13.50
C PHE A 278 -6.26 8.35 12.38
N THR A 279 -6.61 7.11 12.70
CA THR A 279 -6.74 6.02 11.73
C THR A 279 -8.13 5.40 11.78
N LEU A 280 -8.60 4.90 10.64
CA LEU A 280 -9.87 4.19 10.50
C LEU A 280 -9.60 2.72 10.20
N LEU A 281 -10.15 1.82 11.02
CA LEU A 281 -10.01 0.38 10.89
C LEU A 281 -11.39 -0.29 10.81
N GLY A 282 -11.59 -1.15 9.82
CA GLY A 282 -12.83 -1.92 9.71
C GLY A 282 -13.02 -2.89 10.88
N SER A 283 -14.26 -3.09 11.32
CA SER A 283 -14.62 -3.94 12.48
C SER A 283 -14.02 -5.35 12.42
N GLN A 284 -13.98 -5.97 11.23
CA GLN A 284 -13.41 -7.30 11.07
C GLN A 284 -11.88 -7.31 11.22
N VAL A 285 -11.22 -6.26 10.69
CA VAL A 285 -9.76 -6.10 10.77
C VAL A 285 -9.34 -5.83 12.21
N LEU A 286 -10.05 -4.93 12.91
CA LEU A 286 -9.78 -4.54 14.28
C LEU A 286 -9.73 -5.74 15.26
N ARG A 287 -10.51 -6.80 15.00
CA ARG A 287 -10.56 -8.01 15.85
C ARG A 287 -9.40 -8.98 15.66
N LEU A 288 -8.56 -8.78 14.66
CA LEU A 288 -7.41 -9.66 14.43
C LEU A 288 -6.28 -9.31 15.41
N PRO A 289 -5.73 -10.30 16.13
CA PRO A 289 -4.84 -10.06 17.27
C PRO A 289 -3.49 -9.42 16.91
N PHE A 290 -3.08 -9.47 15.65
CA PHE A 290 -1.82 -8.90 15.18
C PHE A 290 -1.92 -7.45 14.70
N ILE A 291 -3.12 -6.93 14.45
CA ILE A 291 -3.33 -5.57 13.92
C ILE A 291 -2.75 -4.47 14.80
N PRO A 292 -2.86 -4.52 16.15
CA PRO A 292 -2.25 -3.50 17.00
C PRO A 292 -0.74 -3.34 16.79
N GLU A 293 -0.02 -4.41 16.48
CA GLU A 293 1.45 -4.38 16.29
C GLU A 293 1.87 -4.23 14.82
N THR A 294 0.97 -4.44 13.85
CA THR A 294 1.26 -4.39 12.42
C THR A 294 0.57 -3.19 11.75
N SER A 295 -0.67 -3.35 11.29
CA SER A 295 -1.36 -2.30 10.54
C SER A 295 -1.51 -1.00 11.33
N LEU A 296 -1.79 -1.06 12.64
CA LEU A 296 -1.84 0.16 13.45
C LEU A 296 -0.49 0.89 13.48
N ARG A 297 0.62 0.17 13.56
CA ARG A 297 1.97 0.76 13.50
C ARG A 297 2.20 1.48 12.17
N HIS A 298 1.77 0.87 11.06
CA HIS A 298 1.82 1.46 9.72
C HIS A 298 0.99 2.75 9.66
N GLU A 299 -0.26 2.72 10.09
CA GLU A 299 -1.15 3.87 10.07
C GLU A 299 -0.69 5.01 11.01
N VAL A 300 -0.08 4.68 12.15
CA VAL A 300 0.54 5.69 13.04
C VAL A 300 1.72 6.37 12.35
N ALA A 301 2.54 5.64 11.59
CA ALA A 301 3.69 6.22 10.89
C ALA A 301 3.27 7.22 9.82
N HIS A 302 2.09 7.07 9.22
CA HIS A 302 1.50 8.04 8.31
C HIS A 302 1.31 9.43 8.94
N CYS A 303 1.22 9.56 10.25
CA CYS A 303 1.23 10.86 10.92
C CYS A 303 2.54 11.64 10.72
N TRP A 304 3.64 10.98 10.37
CA TRP A 304 4.89 11.62 9.93
C TRP A 304 4.99 11.68 8.41
N TRP A 305 4.65 10.57 7.72
CA TRP A 305 4.90 10.36 6.29
C TRP A 305 3.60 10.19 5.50
N GLY A 306 3.14 11.25 4.89
CA GLY A 306 1.86 11.37 4.21
C GLY A 306 1.00 12.48 4.79
N ASN A 307 0.73 12.46 6.10
CA ASN A 307 -0.10 13.45 6.78
C ASN A 307 0.73 14.59 7.41
N GLY A 308 1.92 14.28 7.95
CA GLY A 308 2.84 15.28 8.51
C GLY A 308 3.69 15.94 7.40
N VAL A 309 4.42 15.14 6.65
CA VAL A 309 5.09 15.55 5.42
C VAL A 309 4.18 15.12 4.26
N LEU A 310 3.60 16.09 3.56
CA LEU A 310 2.59 15.84 2.54
C LEU A 310 3.19 15.28 1.25
N VAL A 311 2.46 14.44 0.55
CA VAL A 311 2.86 13.95 -0.76
C VAL A 311 2.60 15.02 -1.83
N ASP A 312 3.62 15.30 -2.65
CA ASP A 312 3.42 15.99 -3.91
C ASP A 312 2.98 14.97 -4.97
N SER A 313 1.70 14.95 -5.26
CA SER A 313 1.09 13.96 -6.16
C SER A 313 1.63 14.00 -7.60
N THR A 314 2.26 15.10 -8.00
CA THR A 314 2.84 15.24 -9.36
C THR A 314 4.09 14.40 -9.55
N GLY A 315 4.78 14.05 -8.46
CA GLY A 315 6.02 13.27 -8.46
C GLY A 315 5.86 11.78 -8.08
N GLY A 316 4.64 11.32 -7.86
CA GLY A 316 4.33 9.97 -7.38
C GLY A 316 4.30 9.86 -5.85
N ASN A 317 3.48 8.94 -5.36
CA ASN A 317 3.29 8.72 -3.92
C ASN A 317 4.45 7.88 -3.33
N TRP A 318 5.34 8.53 -2.60
CA TRP A 318 6.45 7.92 -1.89
C TRP A 318 6.05 7.45 -0.47
N SER A 319 4.93 7.95 0.06
CA SER A 319 4.60 7.79 1.48
C SER A 319 4.35 6.34 1.87
N GLU A 320 3.71 5.56 1.02
CA GLU A 320 3.44 4.15 1.27
C GLU A 320 4.73 3.32 1.37
N GLY A 321 5.67 3.55 0.43
CA GLY A 321 6.96 2.86 0.46
C GLY A 321 7.81 3.25 1.66
N LEU A 322 7.83 4.53 2.04
CA LEU A 322 8.55 4.98 3.23
C LEU A 322 7.90 4.46 4.51
N THR A 323 6.58 4.50 4.60
CA THR A 323 5.84 3.96 5.75
C THR A 323 6.06 2.46 5.88
N THR A 324 5.99 1.70 4.79
CA THR A 324 6.35 0.27 4.78
C THR A 324 7.78 0.06 5.29
N TYR A 325 8.72 0.94 4.92
CA TYR A 325 10.11 0.82 5.39
C TYR A 325 10.27 1.10 6.87
N VAL A 326 9.74 2.23 7.38
CA VAL A 326 9.98 2.67 8.76
C VAL A 326 9.05 2.00 9.79
N ALA A 327 7.93 1.44 9.35
CA ALA A 327 6.99 0.73 10.22
C ALA A 327 7.11 -0.79 10.06
N ASP A 328 6.79 -1.32 8.87
CA ASP A 328 6.62 -2.77 8.68
C ASP A 328 7.99 -3.48 8.63
N TYR A 329 8.88 -3.03 7.73
CA TYR A 329 10.21 -3.60 7.60
C TYR A 329 11.07 -3.39 8.86
N LEU A 330 11.09 -2.17 9.41
CA LEU A 330 11.89 -1.88 10.61
C LEU A 330 11.42 -2.69 11.82
N ALA A 331 10.12 -3.04 11.92
CA ALA A 331 9.64 -3.96 12.94
C ALA A 331 10.28 -5.35 12.82
N LYS A 332 10.44 -5.85 11.59
CA LYS A 332 11.11 -7.12 11.30
C LYS A 332 12.62 -7.06 11.59
N GLU A 333 13.26 -5.98 11.18
CA GLU A 333 14.68 -5.74 11.46
C GLU A 333 14.99 -5.67 12.98
N GLN A 334 14.04 -5.19 13.78
CA GLN A 334 14.15 -5.17 15.24
C GLN A 334 13.98 -6.54 15.90
N VAL A 335 13.30 -7.48 15.24
CA VAL A 335 13.15 -8.84 15.74
C VAL A 335 14.43 -9.65 15.50
N SER A 336 14.84 -9.77 14.22
CA SER A 336 16.09 -10.45 13.86
C SER A 336 16.52 -10.13 12.42
N THR A 337 17.76 -10.53 12.09
CA THR A 337 18.28 -10.45 10.72
C THR A 337 17.46 -11.34 9.78
N GLU A 338 17.13 -12.54 10.20
CA GLU A 338 16.37 -13.55 9.43
C GLU A 338 14.97 -13.03 9.07
N GLU A 339 14.25 -12.45 10.03
CA GLU A 339 12.95 -11.84 9.79
C GLU A 339 13.02 -10.67 8.79
N SER A 340 14.08 -9.88 8.86
CA SER A 340 14.30 -8.77 7.94
C SER A 340 14.64 -9.25 6.53
N VAL A 341 15.45 -10.30 6.40
CA VAL A 341 15.79 -10.95 5.11
C VAL A 341 14.53 -11.54 4.49
N GLU A 342 13.76 -12.29 5.27
CA GLU A 342 12.53 -12.92 4.77
C GLU A 342 11.50 -11.85 4.32
N TYR A 343 11.40 -10.74 5.04
CA TYR A 343 10.52 -9.64 4.62
C TYR A 343 10.94 -9.05 3.26
N ARG A 344 12.24 -8.86 3.01
CA ARG A 344 12.76 -8.39 1.72
C ARG A 344 12.54 -9.43 0.61
N ARG A 345 12.82 -10.71 0.87
CA ARG A 345 12.54 -11.80 -0.07
C ARG A 345 11.07 -11.87 -0.44
N GLN A 346 10.17 -11.70 0.54
CA GLN A 346 8.74 -11.68 0.28
C GLN A 346 8.34 -10.54 -0.69
N ILE A 347 8.90 -9.36 -0.52
CA ILE A 347 8.66 -8.23 -1.46
C ILE A 347 9.15 -8.55 -2.87
N LEU A 348 10.33 -9.16 -3.00
CA LEU A 348 10.85 -9.56 -4.32
C LEU A 348 9.96 -10.64 -4.97
N ARG A 349 9.46 -11.60 -4.19
CA ARG A 349 8.50 -12.63 -4.64
C ARG A 349 7.18 -11.99 -5.09
N ASP A 350 6.61 -11.09 -4.28
CA ASP A 350 5.37 -10.41 -4.62
C ASP A 350 5.53 -9.57 -5.91
N TYR A 351 6.65 -8.87 -6.07
CA TYR A 351 6.94 -8.15 -7.30
C TYR A 351 7.04 -9.09 -8.50
N ALA A 352 7.79 -10.19 -8.37
CA ALA A 352 7.99 -11.15 -9.45
C ALA A 352 6.69 -11.81 -9.91
N LEU A 353 5.79 -12.11 -8.97
CA LEU A 353 4.53 -12.81 -9.23
C LEU A 353 3.39 -11.88 -9.67
N LEU A 354 3.33 -10.66 -9.12
CA LEU A 354 2.14 -9.81 -9.22
C LEU A 354 2.33 -8.59 -10.12
N ALA A 355 3.55 -8.10 -10.32
CA ALA A 355 3.81 -6.87 -11.05
C ALA A 355 4.70 -7.06 -12.29
N ALA A 356 5.68 -7.96 -12.23
CA ALA A 356 6.67 -8.09 -13.30
C ALA A 356 6.04 -8.36 -14.67
N GLY A 357 6.44 -7.60 -15.66
CA GLY A 357 5.90 -7.68 -17.02
C GLY A 357 4.90 -6.56 -17.33
N GLN A 358 3.69 -6.90 -17.75
CA GLN A 358 2.70 -5.93 -18.26
C GLN A 358 2.05 -5.06 -17.18
N GLU A 359 2.05 -5.50 -15.92
CA GLU A 359 1.42 -4.80 -14.80
C GLU A 359 2.36 -3.80 -14.11
N ASP A 360 3.64 -3.78 -14.46
CA ASP A 360 4.63 -2.86 -13.87
C ASP A 360 4.55 -1.47 -14.48
N PHE A 361 4.85 -0.47 -13.67
CA PHE A 361 4.85 0.93 -14.06
C PHE A 361 5.92 1.74 -13.28
N PRO A 362 6.35 2.92 -13.79
CA PRO A 362 7.29 3.79 -13.08
C PRO A 362 6.74 4.25 -11.72
N LEU A 363 7.57 4.23 -10.68
CA LEU A 363 7.17 4.69 -9.34
C LEU A 363 6.60 6.12 -9.33
N ARG A 364 7.05 6.98 -10.24
CA ARG A 364 6.48 8.33 -10.39
C ARG A 364 5.00 8.36 -10.79
N ARG A 365 4.45 7.25 -11.28
CA ARG A 365 3.02 7.15 -11.61
C ARG A 365 2.20 6.52 -10.50
N PHE A 366 2.84 6.07 -9.43
CA PHE A 366 2.12 5.50 -8.30
C PHE A 366 1.33 6.59 -7.57
N SER A 367 0.04 6.42 -7.45
CA SER A 367 -0.86 7.30 -6.67
C SER A 367 -1.44 6.59 -5.44
N SER A 368 -1.98 5.39 -5.65
CA SER A 368 -2.62 4.60 -4.60
C SER A 368 -2.69 3.12 -4.97
N ARG A 369 -3.02 2.29 -4.00
CA ARG A 369 -3.24 0.86 -4.17
C ARG A 369 -4.59 0.59 -4.82
N ILE A 370 -4.59 0.07 -6.04
CA ILE A 370 -5.77 -0.30 -6.80
C ILE A 370 -5.76 -1.76 -7.25
N SER A 371 -4.61 -2.44 -7.14
CA SER A 371 -4.41 -3.84 -7.53
C SER A 371 -3.25 -4.46 -6.75
N PRO A 372 -3.08 -5.81 -6.74
CA PRO A 372 -1.90 -6.46 -6.22
C PRO A 372 -0.59 -5.95 -6.84
N ALA A 373 -0.58 -5.69 -8.14
CA ALA A 373 0.58 -5.12 -8.84
C ALA A 373 0.93 -3.73 -8.33
N SER A 374 -0.06 -2.84 -8.18
CA SER A 374 0.17 -1.48 -7.66
C SER A 374 0.70 -1.50 -6.22
N ARG A 375 0.30 -2.48 -5.41
CA ARG A 375 0.89 -2.71 -4.09
C ARG A 375 2.36 -3.14 -4.18
N ALA A 376 2.66 -4.15 -5.02
CA ALA A 376 4.03 -4.64 -5.18
C ALA A 376 5.01 -3.54 -5.64
N VAL A 377 4.54 -2.60 -6.48
CA VAL A 377 5.32 -1.46 -6.96
C VAL A 377 5.34 -0.33 -5.92
N GLY A 378 4.19 0.19 -5.52
CA GLY A 378 4.08 1.40 -4.71
C GLY A 378 4.51 1.23 -3.25
N TYR A 379 4.33 0.04 -2.68
CA TYR A 379 4.78 -0.32 -1.34
C TYR A 379 6.13 -1.06 -1.40
N GLY A 380 6.22 -2.12 -2.18
CA GLY A 380 7.38 -3.01 -2.20
C GLY A 380 8.61 -2.40 -2.88
N LYS A 381 8.55 -2.06 -4.17
CA LYS A 381 9.67 -1.44 -4.90
C LYS A 381 10.05 -0.10 -4.27
N ALA A 382 9.07 0.72 -3.86
CA ALA A 382 9.31 1.99 -3.19
C ALA A 382 10.03 1.82 -1.84
N MET A 383 9.66 0.81 -1.03
CA MET A 383 10.38 0.44 0.20
C MET A 383 11.84 0.12 -0.08
N PHE A 384 12.12 -0.65 -1.14
CA PHE A 384 13.49 -1.00 -1.52
C PHE A 384 14.32 0.21 -1.96
N VAL A 385 13.70 1.23 -2.57
CA VAL A 385 14.42 2.48 -2.88
C VAL A 385 14.99 3.09 -1.60
N PHE A 386 14.21 3.16 -0.52
CA PHE A 386 14.69 3.66 0.78
C PHE A 386 15.69 2.70 1.43
N HIS A 387 15.49 1.38 1.30
CA HIS A 387 16.43 0.38 1.82
C HIS A 387 17.79 0.49 1.14
N MET A 388 17.85 0.53 -0.18
CA MET A 388 19.08 0.66 -0.94
C MET A 388 19.76 2.03 -0.70
N ALA A 389 18.98 3.10 -0.58
CA ALA A 389 19.50 4.42 -0.21
C ALA A 389 20.18 4.38 1.18
N ARG A 390 19.55 3.76 2.19
CA ARG A 390 20.14 3.59 3.53
C ARG A 390 21.46 2.82 3.49
N ARG A 391 21.52 1.77 2.66
CA ARG A 391 22.74 0.98 2.46
C ARG A 391 23.85 1.82 1.80
N ARG A 392 23.51 2.82 1.01
CA ARG A 392 24.44 3.68 0.30
C ARG A 392 24.99 4.82 1.15
N VAL A 393 24.13 5.51 1.95
CA VAL A 393 24.52 6.67 2.76
C VAL A 393 24.90 6.31 4.20
N GLU A 394 24.89 5.05 4.57
CA GLU A 394 25.06 4.54 5.93
C GLU A 394 23.88 4.89 6.88
N ASN A 395 23.79 4.11 7.93
CA ASN A 395 22.65 4.12 8.85
C ASN A 395 22.40 5.48 9.51
N ARG A 396 23.48 6.12 10.02
CA ARG A 396 23.35 7.39 10.76
C ARG A 396 22.91 8.54 9.85
N ALA A 397 23.49 8.63 8.66
CA ALA A 397 23.18 9.67 7.68
C ALA A 397 21.74 9.53 7.17
N PHE A 398 21.28 8.30 6.91
CA PHE A 398 19.92 8.02 6.48
C PHE A 398 18.87 8.54 7.49
N TRP A 399 18.98 8.13 8.75
CA TRP A 399 18.01 8.55 9.77
C TRP A 399 18.05 10.06 10.04
N GLN A 400 19.24 10.68 9.95
CA GLN A 400 19.36 12.14 10.06
C GLN A 400 18.68 12.85 8.89
N ALA A 401 18.87 12.38 7.66
CA ALA A 401 18.21 12.94 6.48
C ALA A 401 16.68 12.88 6.60
N LEU A 402 16.11 11.77 7.07
CA LEU A 402 14.66 11.68 7.31
C LEU A 402 14.18 12.68 8.37
N ARG A 403 14.91 12.84 9.48
CA ARG A 403 14.58 13.88 10.49
C ARG A 403 14.62 15.29 9.90
N ASP A 404 15.62 15.56 9.06
CA ASP A 404 15.76 16.86 8.40
C ASP A 404 14.63 17.13 7.41
N VAL A 405 14.22 16.12 6.63
CA VAL A 405 13.04 16.21 5.75
C VAL A 405 11.80 16.51 6.60
N TYR A 406 11.54 15.75 7.66
CA TYR A 406 10.40 15.98 8.54
C TYR A 406 10.40 17.42 9.10
N ALA A 407 11.49 17.87 9.67
CA ALA A 407 11.61 19.19 10.28
C ALA A 407 11.42 20.35 9.27
N LYS A 408 11.98 20.21 8.05
CA LYS A 408 11.94 21.27 7.03
C LYS A 408 10.67 21.25 6.18
N ARG A 409 10.02 20.10 6.07
CA ARG A 409 8.89 19.87 5.16
C ARG A 409 7.57 19.59 5.88
N LEU A 410 7.51 19.74 7.20
CA LEU A 410 6.26 19.58 7.94
C LEU A 410 5.14 20.42 7.33
N PHE A 411 4.02 19.75 7.01
CA PHE A 411 2.84 20.30 6.33
C PHE A 411 3.11 20.95 4.96
N LYS A 412 4.15 20.49 4.25
CA LYS A 412 4.48 20.97 2.90
C LYS A 412 4.47 19.81 1.90
N PRO A 413 3.94 20.02 0.68
CA PRO A 413 4.06 19.07 -0.41
C PRO A 413 5.53 18.73 -0.66
N THR A 414 5.82 17.43 -0.73
CA THR A 414 7.18 16.90 -0.76
C THR A 414 7.24 15.79 -1.80
N SER A 415 8.22 15.86 -2.68
CA SER A 415 8.50 14.88 -3.73
C SER A 415 9.72 14.04 -3.38
N TRP A 416 10.02 13.03 -4.20
CA TRP A 416 11.21 12.21 -4.09
C TRP A 416 12.51 12.99 -4.12
N GLU A 417 12.56 14.13 -4.84
CA GLU A 417 13.72 15.00 -4.95
C GLU A 417 14.15 15.56 -3.59
N HIS A 418 13.20 15.85 -2.71
CA HIS A 418 13.52 16.35 -1.37
C HIS A 418 14.25 15.30 -0.51
N PHE A 419 13.93 14.01 -0.69
CA PHE A 419 14.67 12.92 -0.04
C PHE A 419 16.06 12.78 -0.66
N ARG A 420 16.18 12.76 -2.00
CA ARG A 420 17.47 12.76 -2.69
C ARG A 420 18.37 13.88 -2.16
N ASP A 421 17.85 15.11 -2.14
CA ASP A 421 18.63 16.29 -1.72
C ASP A 421 19.04 16.21 -0.25
N ALA A 422 18.20 15.62 0.61
CA ALA A 422 18.56 15.36 2.01
C ALA A 422 19.68 14.31 2.14
N PHE A 423 19.67 13.27 1.32
CA PHE A 423 20.74 12.27 1.29
C PHE A 423 22.04 12.84 0.72
N VAL A 424 21.99 13.70 -0.29
CA VAL A 424 23.15 14.44 -0.82
C VAL A 424 23.74 15.36 0.27
N ALA A 425 22.88 16.07 1.01
CA ALA A 425 23.32 16.86 2.15
C ALA A 425 23.95 16.00 3.27
N GLY A 426 23.58 14.72 3.37
CA GLY A 426 24.16 13.72 4.25
C GLY A 426 25.46 13.09 3.76
N GLY A 427 25.97 13.51 2.60
CA GLY A 427 27.28 13.08 2.06
C GLY A 427 27.23 12.14 0.85
N TRP A 428 26.04 11.85 0.27
CA TRP A 428 25.98 11.11 -0.98
C TRP A 428 26.41 11.99 -2.16
N ASP A 429 27.20 11.45 -3.07
CA ASP A 429 27.55 12.18 -4.31
C ASP A 429 26.28 12.55 -5.08
N ALA A 430 26.20 13.81 -5.54
CA ALA A 430 24.98 14.33 -6.14
C ALA A 430 24.66 13.66 -7.50
N ALA A 431 25.67 13.33 -8.28
CA ALA A 431 25.47 12.67 -9.59
C ALA A 431 25.06 11.21 -9.39
N GLU A 432 25.67 10.50 -8.45
CA GLU A 432 25.26 9.13 -8.10
C GLU A 432 23.83 9.09 -7.56
N ALA A 433 23.47 9.99 -6.64
CA ALA A 433 22.13 10.08 -6.09
C ALA A 433 21.08 10.37 -7.19
N GLN A 434 21.40 11.31 -8.10
CA GLN A 434 20.52 11.62 -9.23
C GLN A 434 20.31 10.40 -10.13
N ASN A 435 21.39 9.68 -10.49
CA ASN A 435 21.30 8.46 -11.30
C ASN A 435 20.51 7.37 -10.60
N PHE A 436 20.74 7.15 -9.31
CA PHE A 436 20.01 6.19 -8.50
C PHE A 436 18.51 6.48 -8.50
N PHE A 437 18.09 7.71 -8.15
CA PHE A 437 16.68 8.05 -8.12
C PHE A 437 16.05 7.99 -9.52
N ASN A 438 16.73 8.46 -10.57
CA ASN A 438 16.22 8.36 -11.94
C ASN A 438 15.96 6.92 -12.35
N GLN A 439 16.93 6.00 -12.12
CA GLN A 439 16.76 4.62 -12.54
C GLN A 439 15.62 3.90 -11.80
N TRP A 440 15.41 4.18 -10.51
CA TRP A 440 14.40 3.48 -9.72
C TRP A 440 13.01 4.09 -9.83
N LEU A 441 12.91 5.39 -10.11
CA LEU A 441 11.63 6.09 -10.20
C LEU A 441 11.04 6.11 -11.60
N GLU A 442 11.89 6.22 -12.63
CA GLU A 442 11.43 6.40 -14.02
C GLU A 442 11.30 5.07 -14.79
N ARG A 443 12.03 4.02 -14.38
CA ARG A 443 12.05 2.76 -15.12
C ARG A 443 11.04 1.77 -14.58
N THR A 444 10.39 1.07 -15.50
CA THR A 444 9.71 -0.20 -15.23
C THR A 444 10.72 -1.33 -15.16
N GLY A 445 10.33 -2.46 -14.61
CA GLY A 445 11.18 -3.61 -14.47
C GLY A 445 12.14 -3.53 -13.27
N ALA A 446 12.98 -4.52 -13.20
CA ALA A 446 14.04 -4.70 -12.22
C ALA A 446 15.22 -5.43 -12.86
N PRO A 447 16.46 -5.26 -12.36
CA PRO A 447 17.63 -5.95 -12.88
C PRO A 447 17.48 -7.46 -12.75
N ARG A 448 17.92 -8.19 -13.77
CA ARG A 448 18.03 -9.64 -13.77
C ARG A 448 19.49 -10.02 -13.65
N LEU A 449 19.84 -10.66 -12.55
CA LEU A 449 21.20 -11.01 -12.19
C LEU A 449 21.42 -12.53 -12.33
N ARG A 450 22.64 -12.91 -12.66
CA ARG A 450 23.11 -14.31 -12.61
C ARG A 450 24.61 -14.37 -12.40
N LEU A 451 25.09 -15.46 -11.84
CA LEU A 451 26.50 -15.77 -11.84
C LEU A 451 26.95 -16.19 -13.25
N GLY A 452 28.11 -15.67 -13.67
CA GLY A 452 28.84 -16.16 -14.80
C GLY A 452 29.70 -17.38 -14.43
N LYS A 453 30.82 -17.56 -15.14
CA LYS A 453 31.78 -18.59 -14.75
C LYS A 453 32.42 -18.26 -13.41
N VAL A 454 32.42 -19.23 -12.50
CA VAL A 454 33.15 -19.18 -11.25
C VAL A 454 34.25 -20.21 -11.30
N GLY A 455 35.49 -19.78 -11.06
CA GLY A 455 36.67 -20.62 -11.02
C GLY A 455 37.26 -20.66 -9.61
N LEU A 456 37.64 -21.85 -9.15
CA LEU A 456 38.33 -22.10 -7.90
C LEU A 456 39.74 -22.61 -8.21
N GLU A 457 40.75 -21.94 -7.68
CA GLU A 457 42.17 -22.30 -7.87
C GLU A 457 42.87 -22.34 -6.51
N ARG A 458 43.79 -23.29 -6.33
CA ARG A 458 44.64 -23.36 -5.16
C ARG A 458 46.11 -23.23 -5.55
N PHE A 459 46.79 -22.23 -5.01
CA PHE A 459 48.22 -22.02 -5.25
C PHE A 459 48.93 -21.57 -3.97
N GLY A 460 50.06 -22.18 -3.65
CA GLY A 460 50.87 -21.81 -2.48
C GLY A 460 50.13 -21.90 -1.14
N GLY A 461 49.17 -22.83 -1.01
CA GLY A 461 48.37 -22.97 0.21
C GLY A 461 47.23 -21.99 0.33
N ARG A 462 46.99 -21.15 -0.66
CA ARG A 462 45.91 -20.13 -0.72
C ARG A 462 44.92 -20.48 -1.82
N TRP A 463 43.64 -20.37 -1.47
CA TRP A 463 42.54 -20.48 -2.41
C TRP A 463 42.24 -19.14 -3.05
N THR A 464 41.90 -19.14 -4.34
CA THR A 464 41.44 -17.97 -5.08
C THR A 464 40.15 -18.35 -5.79
N VAL A 465 39.08 -17.62 -5.51
CA VAL A 465 37.79 -17.72 -6.22
C VAL A 465 37.68 -16.50 -7.13
N ARG A 466 37.50 -16.72 -8.43
CA ARG A 466 37.22 -15.65 -9.41
C ARG A 466 35.90 -15.92 -10.06
N GLY A 467 35.10 -14.86 -10.23
CA GLY A 467 33.81 -14.97 -10.87
C GLY A 467 33.39 -13.70 -11.58
N GLU A 468 32.31 -13.83 -12.32
CA GLU A 468 31.65 -12.72 -12.98
C GLU A 468 30.20 -12.63 -12.51
N LEU A 469 29.75 -11.44 -12.17
CA LEU A 469 28.34 -11.10 -11.99
C LEU A 469 27.82 -10.52 -13.31
N LEU A 470 26.71 -11.05 -13.78
CA LEU A 470 26.10 -10.69 -15.08
C LEU A 470 24.72 -10.09 -14.84
N GLN A 471 24.35 -9.11 -15.69
CA GLN A 471 22.96 -8.67 -15.82
C GLN A 471 22.54 -8.59 -17.29
N THR A 472 21.23 -8.72 -17.53
CA THR A 472 20.63 -8.56 -18.85
C THR A 472 20.06 -7.14 -19.01
N GLU A 473 19.94 -6.66 -20.26
CA GLU A 473 19.28 -5.37 -20.53
C GLU A 473 17.84 -5.31 -20.01
N PRO A 474 17.40 -4.14 -19.51
CA PRO A 474 18.14 -2.87 -19.38
C PRO A 474 19.12 -2.91 -18.20
N TYR A 475 20.34 -2.38 -18.42
CA TYR A 475 21.38 -2.37 -17.38
C TYR A 475 21.07 -1.33 -16.30
N TYR A 476 21.25 -1.74 -15.05
CA TYR A 476 21.14 -0.91 -13.84
C TYR A 476 22.52 -0.68 -13.24
N ASP A 477 22.69 0.45 -12.59
CA ASP A 477 23.87 0.75 -11.78
C ASP A 477 23.64 0.26 -10.36
N LEU A 478 24.35 -0.80 -9.97
CA LEU A 478 24.09 -1.59 -8.77
C LEU A 478 25.37 -1.76 -7.93
N HIS A 479 25.18 -1.80 -6.61
CA HIS A 479 26.18 -2.27 -5.66
C HIS A 479 25.65 -3.57 -5.03
N VAL A 480 26.18 -4.69 -5.49
CA VAL A 480 25.68 -6.03 -5.19
C VAL A 480 26.58 -6.72 -4.18
N PRO A 481 26.09 -7.12 -3.00
CA PRO A 481 26.86 -7.92 -2.07
C PRO A 481 27.14 -9.31 -2.65
N VAL A 482 28.39 -9.77 -2.56
CA VAL A 482 28.79 -11.14 -2.88
C VAL A 482 29.46 -11.72 -1.64
N ARG A 483 29.07 -12.91 -1.22
CA ARG A 483 29.59 -13.62 -0.05
C ARG A 483 30.29 -14.91 -0.47
N LEU A 484 31.56 -15.03 -0.12
CA LEU A 484 32.27 -16.31 -0.16
C LEU A 484 32.08 -17.01 1.19
N GLN A 485 31.60 -18.24 1.15
CA GLN A 485 31.54 -19.13 2.32
C GLN A 485 32.78 -20.03 2.34
N THR A 486 33.43 -20.15 3.49
CA THR A 486 34.54 -21.07 3.70
C THR A 486 34.21 -22.03 4.83
N THR A 487 35.06 -23.02 5.07
CA THR A 487 34.89 -23.98 6.17
C THR A 487 34.87 -23.34 7.56
N THR A 488 35.34 -22.11 7.71
CA THR A 488 35.45 -21.44 9.03
C THR A 488 34.67 -20.12 9.11
N PHE A 489 34.60 -19.33 8.05
CA PHE A 489 33.91 -18.02 8.07
C PHE A 489 33.40 -17.62 6.69
N GLY A 490 32.62 -16.53 6.63
CA GLY A 490 32.17 -15.92 5.40
C GLY A 490 32.85 -14.58 5.15
N GLU A 491 33.27 -14.30 3.91
CA GLU A 491 33.82 -13.03 3.47
C GLU A 491 32.85 -12.33 2.53
N ASN A 492 32.60 -11.03 2.73
CA ASN A 492 31.69 -10.23 1.91
C ASN A 492 32.46 -9.21 1.08
N GLN A 493 32.09 -9.07 -0.20
CA GLN A 493 32.56 -8.03 -1.09
C GLN A 493 31.36 -7.31 -1.73
N LEU A 494 31.47 -5.99 -1.89
CA LEU A 494 30.48 -5.19 -2.61
C LEU A 494 30.94 -5.01 -4.06
N VAL A 495 30.25 -5.61 -5.00
CA VAL A 495 30.58 -5.58 -6.43
C VAL A 495 29.77 -4.47 -7.11
N HIS A 496 30.45 -3.52 -7.74
CA HIS A 496 29.81 -2.48 -8.55
C HIS A 496 29.54 -3.02 -9.96
N LEU A 497 28.27 -3.04 -10.36
CA LEU A 497 27.80 -3.56 -11.66
C LEU A 497 26.98 -2.48 -12.37
N SER A 498 27.59 -1.79 -13.33
CA SER A 498 26.95 -0.72 -14.13
C SER A 498 26.71 -1.06 -15.62
N GLY A 499 27.21 -2.22 -16.06
CA GLY A 499 27.09 -2.73 -17.42
C GLY A 499 26.68 -4.20 -17.45
N PRO A 500 26.90 -4.92 -18.55
CA PRO A 500 26.48 -6.32 -18.71
C PRO A 500 27.17 -7.28 -17.74
N ARG A 501 28.36 -6.92 -17.24
CA ARG A 501 29.15 -7.76 -16.34
C ARG A 501 30.06 -6.95 -15.42
N ALA A 502 30.39 -7.54 -14.28
CA ALA A 502 31.44 -7.11 -13.37
C ALA A 502 32.20 -8.34 -12.85
N SER A 503 33.54 -8.28 -12.78
CA SER A 503 34.36 -9.35 -12.23
C SER A 503 34.62 -9.14 -10.74
N PHE A 504 34.74 -10.23 -9.99
CA PHE A 504 35.12 -10.22 -8.58
C PHE A 504 36.16 -11.30 -8.28
N SER A 505 36.89 -11.15 -7.17
CA SER A 505 37.89 -12.14 -6.76
C SER A 505 38.03 -12.14 -5.24
N PHE A 506 38.00 -13.34 -4.67
CA PHE A 506 38.28 -13.58 -3.23
C PHE A 506 39.60 -14.37 -3.10
N SER A 507 40.26 -14.20 -1.96
CA SER A 507 41.48 -14.95 -1.63
C SER A 507 41.43 -15.41 -0.17
N SER A 508 41.37 -16.73 0.05
CA SER A 508 41.24 -17.33 1.38
C SER A 508 42.35 -18.34 1.68
N LEU A 509 42.67 -18.49 2.95
CA LEU A 509 43.47 -19.61 3.47
C LEU A 509 42.61 -20.83 3.73
N ASP A 510 41.35 -20.61 4.10
CA ASP A 510 40.38 -21.68 4.34
C ASP A 510 39.72 -22.10 3.04
N GLN A 511 39.35 -23.36 2.97
CA GLN A 511 38.71 -23.94 1.79
C GLN A 511 37.34 -23.27 1.56
N PRO A 512 37.11 -22.73 0.35
CA PRO A 512 35.78 -22.27 -0.07
C PRO A 512 34.81 -23.45 -0.18
N VAL A 513 33.60 -23.26 0.38
CA VAL A 513 32.50 -24.25 0.30
C VAL A 513 31.30 -23.75 -0.51
N GLY A 514 31.17 -22.43 -0.68
CA GLY A 514 30.10 -21.85 -1.47
C GLY A 514 30.30 -20.37 -1.77
N LEU A 515 29.53 -19.85 -2.71
CA LEU A 515 29.50 -18.42 -3.06
C LEU A 515 28.08 -18.01 -3.39
N ASP A 516 27.63 -16.92 -2.74
CA ASP A 516 26.28 -16.36 -2.90
C ASP A 516 26.32 -14.92 -3.32
N VAL A 517 25.47 -14.56 -4.26
CA VAL A 517 25.21 -13.18 -4.66
C VAL A 517 23.93 -12.67 -4.03
N ASP A 518 24.03 -11.54 -3.31
CA ASP A 518 22.93 -10.90 -2.58
C ASP A 518 22.15 -11.84 -1.64
N PRO A 519 22.84 -12.63 -0.80
CA PRO A 519 22.21 -13.67 0.04
C PRO A 519 21.16 -13.10 1.00
N GLU A 520 21.29 -11.84 1.37
CA GLU A 520 20.37 -11.14 2.29
C GLU A 520 19.29 -10.31 1.56
N ALA A 521 19.17 -10.46 0.22
CA ALA A 521 18.19 -9.73 -0.58
C ALA A 521 18.21 -8.20 -0.35
N HIS A 522 19.38 -7.58 -0.44
CA HIS A 522 19.54 -6.13 -0.28
C HIS A 522 19.25 -5.33 -1.54
N VAL A 523 19.26 -5.99 -2.72
CA VAL A 523 19.05 -5.35 -4.02
C VAL A 523 17.65 -5.64 -4.53
N PHE A 524 16.91 -4.60 -4.92
CA PHE A 524 15.65 -4.81 -5.64
C PHE A 524 15.97 -5.39 -7.01
N ARG A 525 15.54 -6.62 -7.27
CA ARG A 525 15.81 -7.35 -8.51
C ARG A 525 14.67 -8.28 -8.89
N GLN A 526 14.63 -8.65 -10.14
CA GLN A 526 13.75 -9.71 -10.63
C GLN A 526 14.32 -11.06 -10.17
N LEU A 527 13.56 -11.80 -9.41
CA LEU A 527 13.92 -13.17 -9.05
C LEU A 527 13.88 -14.06 -10.30
N ALA A 528 14.82 -14.99 -10.38
CA ALA A 528 14.75 -16.08 -11.34
C ALA A 528 13.62 -17.07 -10.94
N PRO A 529 13.02 -17.81 -11.88
CA PRO A 529 11.93 -18.74 -11.54
C PRO A 529 12.31 -19.76 -10.44
N GLU A 530 13.58 -20.19 -10.41
CA GLU A 530 14.13 -21.14 -9.45
C GLU A 530 14.20 -20.57 -8.03
N GLU A 531 14.27 -19.26 -7.88
CA GLU A 531 14.29 -18.55 -6.60
C GLU A 531 12.89 -18.30 -6.02
N ILE A 532 11.82 -18.60 -6.77
CA ILE A 532 10.45 -18.29 -6.37
C ILE A 532 9.79 -19.54 -5.84
N PRO A 533 9.55 -19.64 -4.52
CA PRO A 533 8.77 -20.74 -3.97
C PRO A 533 7.35 -20.70 -4.52
N VAL A 534 6.81 -21.85 -4.84
CA VAL A 534 5.40 -21.92 -5.25
C VAL A 534 4.52 -21.73 -4.02
N THR A 535 3.58 -20.79 -4.10
CA THR A 535 2.73 -20.35 -2.99
C THR A 535 1.28 -20.21 -3.45
N VAL A 536 0.38 -19.87 -2.53
CA VAL A 536 -1.01 -19.49 -2.88
C VAL A 536 -1.01 -18.33 -3.90
N ASN A 537 -0.08 -17.36 -3.80
CA ASN A 537 0.02 -16.28 -4.79
C ASN A 537 0.38 -16.80 -6.19
N SER A 538 1.12 -17.88 -6.30
CA SER A 538 1.39 -18.52 -7.60
C SER A 538 0.12 -19.07 -8.24
N ILE A 539 -0.79 -19.65 -7.43
CA ILE A 539 -2.10 -20.10 -7.91
C ILE A 539 -2.97 -18.89 -8.31
N LYS A 540 -2.98 -17.83 -7.50
CA LYS A 540 -3.74 -16.59 -7.79
C LYS A 540 -3.28 -15.91 -9.07
N SER A 541 -2.01 -15.96 -9.39
CA SER A 541 -1.41 -15.34 -10.59
C SER A 541 -1.39 -16.26 -11.82
N ALA A 542 -1.91 -17.48 -11.70
CA ALA A 542 -1.95 -18.44 -12.79
C ALA A 542 -2.74 -17.89 -13.98
N LYS A 543 -2.13 -17.87 -15.18
CA LYS A 543 -2.75 -17.35 -16.40
C LYS A 543 -3.68 -18.37 -17.08
N ALA A 544 -3.48 -19.64 -16.81
CA ALA A 544 -4.23 -20.75 -17.39
C ALA A 544 -4.37 -21.88 -16.36
N LEU A 545 -5.24 -21.67 -15.36
CA LEU A 545 -5.51 -22.66 -14.33
C LEU A 545 -6.59 -23.65 -14.81
N VAL A 546 -6.38 -24.93 -14.52
CA VAL A 546 -7.42 -25.96 -14.59
C VAL A 546 -7.65 -26.52 -13.19
N ALA A 547 -8.89 -26.60 -12.77
CA ALA A 547 -9.29 -27.20 -11.52
C ALA A 547 -9.79 -28.63 -11.75
N VAL A 548 -9.29 -29.57 -10.95
CA VAL A 548 -9.61 -31.00 -11.10
C VAL A 548 -10.38 -31.47 -9.87
N LEU A 549 -11.59 -31.94 -10.06
CA LEU A 549 -12.31 -32.69 -9.02
C LEU A 549 -11.70 -34.09 -8.95
N GLY A 550 -10.93 -34.34 -7.87
CA GLY A 550 -10.21 -35.59 -7.65
C GLY A 550 -11.18 -36.77 -7.45
N GLY A 551 -10.79 -37.96 -7.88
CA GLY A 551 -11.61 -39.17 -7.78
C GLY A 551 -11.90 -39.61 -6.34
N SER A 552 -11.14 -39.09 -5.35
CA SER A 552 -11.42 -39.25 -3.93
C SER A 552 -12.55 -38.40 -3.39
N MET A 553 -13.02 -37.41 -4.18
CA MET A 553 -14.08 -36.45 -3.80
C MET A 553 -15.34 -36.75 -4.62
N ASP A 554 -16.51 -36.63 -4.00
CA ASP A 554 -17.79 -36.74 -4.68
C ASP A 554 -18.27 -35.39 -5.22
N GLU A 555 -19.35 -35.40 -6.00
CA GLU A 555 -19.94 -34.19 -6.61
C GLU A 555 -20.43 -33.16 -5.55
N ALA A 556 -20.65 -33.57 -4.30
CA ALA A 556 -21.05 -32.68 -3.22
C ALA A 556 -19.96 -31.65 -2.87
N TYR A 557 -18.70 -31.91 -3.23
CA TYR A 557 -17.58 -30.98 -3.03
C TYR A 557 -17.42 -29.95 -4.18
N LEU A 558 -18.19 -30.04 -5.25
CA LEU A 558 -18.10 -29.07 -6.36
C LEU A 558 -18.37 -27.61 -5.93
N PRO A 559 -19.32 -27.32 -5.02
CA PRO A 559 -19.50 -25.97 -4.47
C PRO A 559 -18.26 -25.46 -3.73
N VAL A 560 -17.57 -26.32 -2.97
CA VAL A 560 -16.31 -25.97 -2.27
C VAL A 560 -15.21 -25.61 -3.27
N LEU A 561 -15.09 -26.38 -4.36
CA LEU A 561 -14.10 -26.09 -5.42
C LEU A 561 -14.39 -24.74 -6.08
N ARG A 562 -15.64 -24.43 -6.38
CA ARG A 562 -16.04 -23.11 -6.94
C ARG A 562 -15.75 -21.97 -5.98
N LEU A 563 -16.08 -22.13 -4.70
CA LEU A 563 -15.81 -21.15 -3.66
C LEU A 563 -14.29 -20.91 -3.50
N LEU A 564 -13.49 -21.96 -3.54
CA LEU A 564 -12.02 -21.87 -3.50
C LEU A 564 -11.49 -21.09 -4.71
N LEU A 565 -11.97 -21.40 -5.92
CA LEU A 565 -11.56 -20.70 -7.13
C LEU A 565 -11.95 -19.21 -7.10
N GLU A 566 -13.16 -18.89 -6.64
CA GLU A 566 -13.61 -17.51 -6.44
C GLU A 566 -12.71 -16.78 -5.43
N SER A 567 -12.41 -17.40 -4.29
CA SER A 567 -11.53 -16.85 -3.26
C SER A 567 -10.11 -16.57 -3.77
N LEU A 568 -9.64 -17.40 -4.71
CA LEU A 568 -8.32 -17.24 -5.34
C LEU A 568 -8.34 -16.26 -6.53
N GLY A 569 -9.49 -15.68 -6.89
CA GLY A 569 -9.61 -14.84 -8.09
C GLY A 569 -9.56 -15.62 -9.40
N GLN A 570 -9.79 -16.94 -9.36
CA GLN A 570 -9.74 -17.88 -10.47
C GLN A 570 -11.12 -18.45 -10.82
N GLY A 571 -12.21 -17.72 -10.55
CA GLY A 571 -13.59 -18.16 -10.76
C GLY A 571 -13.93 -18.55 -12.22
N GLY A 572 -13.13 -18.09 -13.18
CA GLY A 572 -13.24 -18.47 -14.61
C GLY A 572 -12.47 -19.73 -15.00
N ALA A 573 -11.77 -20.39 -14.07
CA ALA A 573 -11.00 -21.59 -14.37
C ALA A 573 -11.91 -22.76 -14.82
N GLU A 574 -11.43 -23.51 -15.82
CA GLU A 574 -12.10 -24.73 -16.27
C GLU A 574 -12.07 -25.78 -15.16
N ILE A 575 -13.22 -26.39 -14.88
CA ILE A 575 -13.33 -27.50 -13.93
C ILE A 575 -13.55 -28.80 -14.71
N ILE A 576 -12.63 -29.74 -14.51
CA ILE A 576 -12.72 -31.09 -15.12
C ILE A 576 -12.72 -32.17 -14.02
N ARG A 577 -13.17 -33.37 -14.38
CA ARG A 577 -13.06 -34.54 -13.49
C ARG A 577 -11.74 -35.25 -13.71
N GLU A 578 -11.22 -35.91 -12.68
CA GLU A 578 -9.93 -36.60 -12.74
C GLU A 578 -9.83 -37.62 -13.89
N LYS A 579 -10.95 -38.30 -14.25
CA LYS A 579 -10.99 -39.21 -15.39
C LYS A 579 -10.77 -38.55 -16.75
N GLU A 580 -10.97 -37.22 -16.83
CA GLU A 580 -10.81 -36.40 -18.03
C GLU A 580 -9.39 -35.82 -18.13
N VAL A 581 -8.58 -35.98 -17.09
CA VAL A 581 -7.20 -35.53 -17.05
C VAL A 581 -6.37 -36.32 -18.08
N GLY A 582 -5.59 -35.58 -18.85
CA GLY A 582 -4.66 -36.14 -19.84
C GLY A 582 -3.54 -35.14 -20.16
N ALA A 583 -2.46 -35.65 -20.72
CA ALA A 583 -1.27 -34.84 -21.02
C ALA A 583 -1.60 -33.56 -21.83
N ALA A 584 -2.51 -33.63 -22.78
CA ALA A 584 -2.95 -32.48 -23.57
C ALA A 584 -3.69 -31.42 -22.74
N ALA A 585 -4.53 -31.84 -21.77
CA ALA A 585 -5.27 -30.93 -20.90
C ALA A 585 -4.35 -30.14 -19.94
N LEU A 586 -3.20 -30.72 -19.60
CA LEU A 586 -2.26 -30.16 -18.63
C LEU A 586 -1.00 -29.52 -19.26
N ALA A 587 -0.75 -29.72 -20.54
CA ALA A 587 0.54 -29.40 -21.18
C ALA A 587 1.04 -27.95 -21.01
N ARG A 588 0.14 -26.99 -20.83
CA ARG A 588 0.48 -25.55 -20.66
C ARG A 588 -0.30 -24.88 -19.54
N ARG A 589 -0.81 -25.64 -18.58
CA ARG A 589 -1.70 -25.16 -17.54
C ARG A 589 -1.13 -25.39 -16.14
N ASP A 590 -1.47 -24.49 -15.27
CA ASP A 590 -1.35 -24.68 -13.83
C ASP A 590 -2.53 -25.55 -13.36
N VAL A 591 -2.34 -26.37 -12.34
CA VAL A 591 -3.32 -27.37 -11.92
C VAL A 591 -3.65 -27.24 -10.44
N LEU A 592 -4.93 -27.22 -10.11
CA LEU A 592 -5.43 -27.30 -8.73
C LEU A 592 -6.34 -28.51 -8.57
N PHE A 593 -5.92 -29.50 -7.81
CA PHE A 593 -6.73 -30.66 -7.43
C PHE A 593 -7.56 -30.36 -6.17
N LEU A 594 -8.81 -30.73 -6.19
CA LEU A 594 -9.62 -30.94 -4.98
C LEU A 594 -9.53 -32.42 -4.60
N GLY A 595 -8.84 -32.71 -3.50
CA GLY A 595 -8.45 -34.07 -3.11
C GLY A 595 -7.21 -34.58 -3.82
N PHE A 596 -6.63 -35.68 -3.33
CA PHE A 596 -5.53 -36.36 -4.02
C PHE A 596 -6.03 -37.23 -5.18
N PRO A 597 -5.25 -37.33 -6.28
CA PRO A 597 -5.63 -38.17 -7.41
C PRO A 597 -5.56 -39.68 -7.02
N ILE A 598 -6.58 -40.42 -7.46
CA ILE A 598 -6.68 -41.86 -7.21
C ILE A 598 -6.69 -42.71 -8.49
N THR A 599 -6.99 -42.12 -9.65
CA THR A 599 -6.95 -42.79 -10.94
C THR A 599 -5.50 -42.86 -11.48
N ASP A 600 -5.21 -43.87 -12.35
CA ASP A 600 -3.89 -43.98 -12.96
C ASP A 600 -3.50 -42.71 -13.75
N LYS A 601 -4.45 -42.16 -14.52
CA LYS A 601 -4.25 -40.88 -15.26
C LYS A 601 -3.97 -39.70 -14.33
N GLY A 602 -4.72 -39.59 -13.23
CA GLY A 602 -4.49 -38.52 -12.26
C GLY A 602 -3.14 -38.66 -11.56
N ARG A 603 -2.75 -39.84 -11.17
CA ARG A 603 -1.44 -40.15 -10.59
C ARG A 603 -0.27 -39.89 -11.56
N GLU A 604 -0.44 -40.28 -12.83
CA GLU A 604 0.53 -40.00 -13.89
C GLU A 604 0.72 -38.51 -14.09
N ALA A 605 -0.38 -37.73 -14.06
CA ALA A 605 -0.37 -36.28 -14.23
C ALA A 605 0.42 -35.50 -13.17
N VAL A 606 0.58 -36.08 -11.98
CA VAL A 606 1.32 -35.49 -10.84
C VAL A 606 2.56 -36.31 -10.44
N ALA A 607 2.93 -37.31 -11.23
CA ALA A 607 4.02 -38.21 -10.89
C ALA A 607 5.37 -37.50 -10.73
N SER A 608 5.66 -36.50 -11.54
CA SER A 608 6.85 -35.65 -11.43
C SER A 608 6.92 -34.93 -10.07
N VAL A 609 5.80 -34.36 -9.66
CA VAL A 609 5.67 -33.65 -8.38
C VAL A 609 5.84 -34.64 -7.22
N GLN A 610 5.23 -35.82 -7.30
CA GLN A 610 5.35 -36.85 -6.25
C GLN A 610 6.78 -37.40 -6.10
N ARG A 611 7.50 -37.60 -7.20
CA ARG A 611 8.88 -38.14 -7.15
C ARG A 611 9.88 -37.16 -6.53
N ASN A 612 9.72 -35.87 -6.77
CA ASN A 612 10.69 -34.85 -6.35
C ASN A 612 10.33 -34.20 -5.00
N ASN A 613 9.09 -34.36 -4.51
CA ASN A 613 8.64 -33.65 -3.32
C ASN A 613 8.92 -34.38 -1.98
N TRP A 614 9.50 -35.55 -2.01
CA TRP A 614 9.97 -36.18 -0.76
C TRP A 614 10.99 -35.31 -0.04
N GLN A 615 11.93 -34.72 -0.78
CA GLN A 615 12.92 -33.76 -0.25
C GLN A 615 12.27 -32.50 0.37
N VAL A 616 11.15 -32.04 -0.19
CA VAL A 616 10.41 -30.89 0.35
C VAL A 616 9.68 -31.23 1.64
N LEU A 617 9.14 -32.44 1.78
CA LEU A 617 8.51 -32.90 3.01
C LEU A 617 9.52 -33.08 4.15
N GLU A 618 10.79 -33.36 3.84
CA GLU A 618 11.90 -33.46 4.81
C GLU A 618 12.20 -32.08 5.44
N GLN A 619 11.78 -30.95 4.82
CA GLN A 619 11.89 -29.61 5.39
C GLN A 619 10.91 -29.38 6.56
N LEU A 620 9.85 -30.21 6.67
CA LEU A 620 8.88 -30.06 7.75
C LEU A 620 9.45 -30.55 9.09
N SER A 621 9.30 -29.74 10.10
CA SER A 621 9.50 -30.17 11.48
C SER A 621 8.49 -31.29 11.86
N GLN A 622 8.82 -32.08 12.86
CA GLN A 622 7.90 -33.08 13.38
C GLN A 622 6.56 -32.45 13.82
N GLN A 623 6.60 -31.25 14.37
CA GLN A 623 5.39 -30.53 14.80
C GLN A 623 4.51 -30.12 13.62
N GLU A 624 5.09 -29.62 12.52
CA GLU A 624 4.36 -29.24 11.31
C GLU A 624 3.75 -30.46 10.61
N THR A 625 4.51 -31.56 10.52
CA THR A 625 4.01 -32.82 9.98
C THR A 625 2.79 -33.33 10.76
N LEU A 626 2.83 -33.28 12.08
CA LEU A 626 1.72 -33.69 12.94
C LEU A 626 0.52 -32.72 12.80
N ALA A 627 0.76 -31.40 12.67
CA ALA A 627 -0.29 -30.40 12.50
C ALA A 627 -0.99 -30.57 11.15
N LEU A 628 -0.25 -30.79 10.06
CA LEU A 628 -0.83 -31.10 8.76
C LEU A 628 -1.65 -32.40 8.82
N ALA A 629 -1.13 -33.44 9.43
CA ALA A 629 -1.84 -34.73 9.55
C ALA A 629 -3.16 -34.64 10.35
N ARG A 630 -3.30 -33.68 11.26
CA ARG A 630 -4.53 -33.40 12.03
C ARG A 630 -5.52 -32.51 11.33
N SER A 631 -5.07 -31.72 10.34
CA SER A 631 -5.90 -30.72 9.65
C SER A 631 -7.14 -31.33 9.01
N ASP A 632 -8.24 -30.59 9.10
CA ASP A 632 -9.53 -30.90 8.45
C ASP A 632 -9.50 -30.59 6.96
N ALA A 633 -8.72 -29.57 6.58
CA ALA A 633 -8.43 -29.20 5.21
C ALA A 633 -6.97 -28.74 5.09
N GLN A 634 -6.32 -29.11 4.00
CA GLN A 634 -4.94 -28.74 3.69
C GLN A 634 -4.86 -28.11 2.31
N LEU A 635 -3.98 -27.11 2.15
CA LEU A 635 -3.52 -26.70 0.83
C LEU A 635 -2.03 -26.99 0.73
N LEU A 636 -1.61 -27.59 -0.38
CA LEU A 636 -0.22 -27.90 -0.69
C LEU A 636 0.05 -27.42 -2.13
N ALA A 637 1.02 -26.56 -2.33
CA ALA A 637 1.36 -26.02 -3.64
C ALA A 637 2.83 -26.33 -3.98
N TYR A 638 3.07 -26.85 -5.18
CA TYR A 638 4.39 -27.32 -5.61
C TYR A 638 4.75 -26.79 -6.99
N ALA A 639 6.04 -26.61 -7.25
CA ALA A 639 6.55 -26.45 -8.60
C ALA A 639 6.45 -27.77 -9.37
N ASP A 640 6.14 -27.69 -10.65
CA ASP A 640 6.21 -28.87 -11.50
C ASP A 640 7.64 -29.01 -12.07
N PRO A 641 8.39 -30.03 -11.67
CA PRO A 641 9.80 -30.13 -12.07
C PRO A 641 9.98 -30.49 -13.56
N GLU A 642 8.99 -31.09 -14.19
CA GLU A 642 9.03 -31.40 -15.63
C GLU A 642 8.49 -30.24 -16.49
N ARG A 643 7.81 -29.26 -15.87
CA ARG A 643 7.22 -28.09 -16.51
C ARG A 643 7.60 -26.81 -15.75
N PRO A 644 8.83 -26.30 -15.91
CA PRO A 644 9.31 -25.13 -15.19
C PRO A 644 8.36 -23.94 -15.28
N GLY A 645 8.13 -23.29 -14.14
CA GLY A 645 7.22 -22.17 -14.02
C GLY A 645 5.73 -22.55 -13.95
N ARG A 646 5.40 -23.84 -13.83
CA ARG A 646 4.04 -24.35 -13.61
C ARG A 646 3.81 -24.75 -12.16
N VAL A 647 2.55 -24.61 -11.75
CA VAL A 647 2.08 -24.92 -10.39
C VAL A 647 1.22 -26.17 -10.42
N VAL A 648 1.46 -27.06 -9.48
CA VAL A 648 0.55 -28.15 -9.12
C VAL A 648 0.18 -27.99 -7.66
N ALA A 649 -1.10 -27.76 -7.40
CA ALA A 649 -1.61 -27.55 -6.05
C ALA A 649 -2.69 -28.57 -5.70
N PHE A 650 -2.81 -28.87 -4.42
CA PHE A 650 -3.81 -29.77 -3.87
C PHE A 650 -4.55 -29.06 -2.73
N PHE A 651 -5.85 -28.95 -2.83
CA PHE A 651 -6.71 -28.65 -1.68
C PHE A 651 -7.38 -29.92 -1.24
N VAL A 652 -7.01 -30.41 -0.06
CA VAL A 652 -7.39 -31.74 0.42
C VAL A 652 -8.26 -31.60 1.66
N PRO A 653 -9.60 -31.63 1.52
CA PRO A 653 -10.50 -31.77 2.66
C PRO A 653 -10.49 -33.22 3.20
N ARG A 654 -10.69 -33.36 4.50
CA ARG A 654 -10.87 -34.67 5.12
C ARG A 654 -12.34 -35.08 4.99
N PRO A 655 -12.67 -36.19 4.30
CA PRO A 655 -14.03 -36.55 3.95
C PRO A 655 -15.02 -36.78 5.12
N SER A 656 -14.53 -36.95 6.33
CA SER A 656 -15.36 -37.23 7.51
C SER A 656 -15.74 -36.02 8.34
N ILE A 657 -15.45 -34.79 7.85
CA ILE A 657 -15.58 -33.56 8.62
C ILE A 657 -16.63 -32.63 8.03
N ASP A 658 -17.11 -31.71 8.87
CA ASP A 658 -18.12 -30.73 8.56
C ASP A 658 -17.76 -29.93 7.29
N MET A 659 -18.64 -29.97 6.31
CA MET A 659 -18.52 -29.21 5.05
C MET A 659 -18.33 -27.72 5.31
N GLN A 660 -18.98 -27.17 6.35
CA GLN A 660 -18.88 -25.77 6.73
C GLN A 660 -17.43 -25.39 7.09
N ALA A 661 -16.71 -26.24 7.85
CA ALA A 661 -15.30 -25.98 8.19
C ALA A 661 -14.40 -25.97 6.95
N THR A 662 -14.68 -26.83 5.97
CA THR A 662 -13.98 -26.86 4.68
C THR A 662 -14.25 -25.62 3.85
N GLU A 663 -15.50 -25.14 3.79
CA GLU A 663 -15.85 -23.89 3.11
C GLU A 663 -15.18 -22.68 3.76
N GLU A 664 -15.14 -22.64 5.09
CA GLU A 664 -14.43 -21.56 5.81
C GLU A 664 -12.93 -21.54 5.51
N ALA A 665 -12.29 -22.72 5.45
CA ALA A 665 -10.91 -22.83 5.02
C ALA A 665 -10.72 -22.32 3.59
N ALA A 666 -11.58 -22.74 2.64
CA ALA A 666 -11.53 -22.31 1.24
C ALA A 666 -11.64 -20.77 1.09
N ARG A 667 -12.52 -20.12 1.87
CA ARG A 667 -12.65 -18.64 1.88
C ARG A 667 -11.41 -17.94 2.43
N LYS A 668 -10.75 -18.52 3.42
CA LYS A 668 -9.61 -17.91 4.12
C LYS A 668 -8.28 -18.08 3.39
N ILE A 669 -8.14 -19.05 2.49
CA ILE A 669 -6.88 -19.35 1.78
C ILE A 669 -6.27 -18.11 1.11
N THR A 670 -7.10 -17.24 0.53
CA THR A 670 -6.64 -16.02 -0.16
C THR A 670 -5.82 -15.10 0.74
N HIS A 671 -6.01 -15.13 2.06
CA HIS A 671 -5.25 -14.32 3.02
C HIS A 671 -3.85 -14.89 3.32
N TYR A 672 -3.57 -16.11 2.88
CA TYR A 672 -2.31 -16.81 3.10
C TYR A 672 -1.43 -16.84 1.85
N GLY A 673 -1.50 -15.81 1.02
CA GLY A 673 -0.88 -15.72 -0.31
C GLY A 673 0.59 -16.14 -0.38
N LYS A 674 1.37 -15.87 0.65
CA LYS A 674 2.83 -16.10 0.70
C LYS A 674 3.25 -17.53 1.11
N TYR A 675 2.32 -18.41 1.46
CA TYR A 675 2.64 -19.73 1.96
C TYR A 675 2.45 -20.80 0.90
N SER A 676 3.31 -21.82 0.94
CA SER A 676 3.29 -23.01 0.07
C SER A 676 2.39 -24.11 0.59
N TYR A 677 2.29 -24.22 1.92
CA TYR A 677 1.42 -25.18 2.58
C TYR A 677 0.64 -24.55 3.73
N LEU A 678 -0.57 -25.03 3.90
CA LEU A 678 -1.53 -24.57 4.92
C LEU A 678 -2.28 -25.78 5.50
N GLY A 679 -2.53 -25.76 6.80
CA GLY A 679 -3.44 -26.68 7.46
C GLY A 679 -4.47 -25.91 8.27
N PHE A 680 -5.72 -26.40 8.26
CA PHE A 680 -6.85 -25.80 8.96
C PHE A 680 -7.55 -26.83 9.84
N GLU A 681 -7.89 -26.46 11.06
CA GLU A 681 -8.77 -27.19 11.97
C GLU A 681 -9.98 -26.30 12.26
N LYS A 682 -11.20 -26.80 12.03
CA LYS A 682 -12.46 -26.05 12.23
C LYS A 682 -12.43 -24.66 11.56
N GLY A 683 -11.88 -24.59 10.34
CA GLY A 683 -11.75 -23.35 9.60
C GLY A 683 -10.71 -22.36 10.14
N VAL A 684 -9.90 -22.73 11.15
CA VAL A 684 -8.81 -21.91 11.70
C VAL A 684 -7.47 -22.47 11.22
N ASN A 685 -6.58 -21.60 10.72
CA ASN A 685 -5.25 -22.03 10.29
C ASN A 685 -4.39 -22.41 11.50
N THR A 686 -3.87 -23.64 11.49
CA THR A 686 -3.06 -24.22 12.57
C THR A 686 -1.61 -24.44 12.17
N VAL A 687 -1.32 -24.54 10.87
CA VAL A 687 0.05 -24.66 10.35
C VAL A 687 0.14 -24.00 8.98
N LYS A 688 1.28 -23.36 8.73
CA LYS A 688 1.60 -22.72 7.45
C LYS A 688 3.10 -22.56 7.29
N GLY A 689 3.60 -22.69 6.08
CA GLY A 689 5.01 -22.47 5.77
C GLY A 689 5.28 -22.35 4.28
N ILE A 690 6.54 -22.20 3.95
CA ILE A 690 7.05 -22.04 2.58
C ILE A 690 8.01 -23.19 2.31
N TRP A 691 7.93 -23.77 1.12
CA TRP A 691 8.99 -24.64 0.63
C TRP A 691 10.15 -23.76 0.16
N GLU A 692 11.29 -23.81 0.86
CA GLU A 692 12.44 -23.01 0.47
C GLU A 692 12.98 -23.48 -0.89
N PRO A 693 13.27 -22.56 -1.82
CA PRO A 693 13.91 -22.89 -3.08
C PRO A 693 15.28 -23.53 -2.84
N GLN A 694 15.60 -24.59 -3.57
CA GLN A 694 16.86 -25.32 -3.43
C GLN A 694 17.94 -24.81 -4.41
N ASP A 695 17.53 -24.15 -5.48
CA ASP A 695 18.43 -23.65 -6.53
C ASP A 695 18.32 -22.14 -6.71
N SER A 696 19.44 -21.50 -6.95
CA SER A 696 19.50 -20.09 -7.36
C SER A 696 20.60 -19.90 -8.41
N PRO A 697 20.33 -19.17 -9.51
CA PRO A 697 21.37 -18.82 -10.46
C PRO A 697 22.41 -17.83 -9.91
N LEU A 698 22.27 -17.48 -8.64
CA LEU A 698 23.12 -16.56 -7.87
C LEU A 698 23.94 -17.26 -6.79
N SER A 699 23.85 -18.57 -6.70
CA SER A 699 24.63 -19.38 -5.76
C SER A 699 25.40 -20.47 -6.47
N VAL A 700 26.53 -20.85 -5.95
CA VAL A 700 27.29 -22.03 -6.36
C VAL A 700 27.94 -22.67 -5.13
N ASP A 701 27.78 -23.99 -5.01
CA ASP A 701 28.47 -24.79 -4.02
C ASP A 701 29.75 -25.35 -4.64
N PHE A 702 30.82 -25.39 -3.87
CA PHE A 702 32.08 -26.02 -4.25
C PHE A 702 32.09 -27.41 -3.62
N GLU A 703 32.38 -28.45 -4.45
CA GLU A 703 32.54 -29.82 -3.94
C GLU A 703 33.69 -29.89 -2.93
N GLU A 704 33.51 -30.66 -1.88
CA GLU A 704 34.57 -30.97 -0.93
C GLU A 704 35.60 -31.84 -1.66
N GLU A 705 36.91 -31.45 -1.69
CA GLU A 705 38.01 -32.28 -2.18
C GLU A 705 38.40 -33.35 -1.16
#